data_e1d4c5e8a8d6803ce8234558b8224498
#
_entry.id   e1d4c5e8a8d6803ce8234558b8224498
#
_cell.length_a   1.000
_cell.length_b   1.000
_cell.length_c   1.000
_cell.angle_alpha   90.00
_cell.angle_beta   90.00
_cell.angle_gamma   90.00
#
_symmetry.space_group_name_H-M   'P 1'
#
loop_
_entity.id
_entity.type
_entity.pdbx_description
1 polymer ?
#
loop_
_entity_poly.entity_id
_entity_poly.type
_entity_poly.pdbx_seq_one_letter_code
_entity_poly.pdbx_strand_id
1 'polypeptide(L)'
;MHEMVKGANVGLSSLSEDVDAVIVSLGWASPTGEGDADVSVLLLDGNGKVRSDADFYFYNNPVASDGSVQLLGKAPSGEGSEDRIGFDLTAIPADVERIVVAASRHEGARFGELDDLRVTLADGSGEDLVRFAIDDAGSVSAFIFGELYRRADEWKFRAVGQGYDVGLAGLATDFGVDIDDAADDAADEAVEDAGDEVPDRGRPDGTQTADVAGAEPVAVEAAPVAAPAAPLPAAPLPAAPLPAVPAPRTAADDVVPEKASARPRTAKKKVTLPKAAKKSLAENESWKQARLFPVSALKSDRDRETRATSVLLSVMAQVPEFGRRLTAGFGAPAGRMETFTEVSLPHGDTPRRPDGVIRVERAGKLWTALVETKTNGNALKSDQVQAYMDIAARRGYEAVITLSNDVALEGSPLVDVKIDGRRKHKVALRHLSWAEVTHHAQLLIGHEGVGNTAHAWLLKELLHYLQHENSGCHGFQNMGSAWVPVRRGIDDETLCQGDPRALEVVESWERLIRQVSLGLGGDLGQKVLPVQRARRGADPAERRARMADQLCAEGKLEAELRIEGTPGVLAVGADLRTGRLRTSVEVPAPEQGYPLTWAKRLVRRLAEAPADLHVETLVEEETGGPRGTLEKLRPEPADLLPRNGARITGFRLTLVKGMGSGRGNAESGFIRSVDDAVQRFYGTVVVHLERPAPRRVPAAEGAVTG
;
A
#
# COMPACT_ATOMS: atom_id res chain seq x y z
N MET A 1 -18.79 -48.84 -12.09
CA MET A 1 -18.27 -47.48 -12.37
C MET A 1 -19.24 -46.73 -13.26
N HIS A 2 -19.67 -45.53 -12.87
CA HIS A 2 -20.66 -44.67 -13.54
C HIS A 2 -19.93 -43.58 -14.32
N GLU A 3 -20.07 -43.56 -15.66
CA GLU A 3 -19.49 -42.53 -16.54
C GLU A 3 -20.34 -41.24 -16.44
N MET A 4 -19.71 -40.10 -16.23
CA MET A 4 -20.40 -38.81 -16.10
C MET A 4 -20.00 -37.84 -17.21
N VAL A 5 -20.93 -36.93 -17.53
CA VAL A 5 -20.69 -35.79 -18.42
C VAL A 5 -20.73 -34.50 -17.65
N LYS A 6 -20.11 -33.45 -18.15
CA LYS A 6 -20.07 -32.12 -17.54
C LYS A 6 -21.47 -31.66 -17.09
N GLY A 7 -21.56 -31.21 -15.81
CA GLY A 7 -22.82 -30.77 -15.18
C GLY A 7 -23.71 -31.88 -14.62
N ALA A 8 -23.41 -33.14 -14.89
CA ALA A 8 -24.14 -34.25 -14.29
C ALA A 8 -23.87 -34.40 -12.82
N ASN A 9 -24.80 -34.97 -12.07
CA ASN A 9 -24.64 -35.28 -10.63
C ASN A 9 -25.25 -36.62 -10.27
N VAL A 10 -24.72 -37.25 -9.23
CA VAL A 10 -25.19 -38.56 -8.76
C VAL A 10 -25.14 -38.59 -7.21
N GLY A 11 -26.11 -39.25 -6.57
CA GLY A 11 -26.07 -39.49 -5.12
C GLY A 11 -25.10 -40.64 -4.79
N LEU A 12 -24.24 -40.46 -3.81
CA LEU A 12 -23.23 -41.47 -3.46
C LEU A 12 -23.89 -42.74 -2.92
N SER A 13 -24.93 -42.60 -2.09
CA SER A 13 -25.71 -43.71 -1.55
C SER A 13 -26.38 -44.58 -2.62
N SER A 14 -26.57 -44.07 -3.85
CA SER A 14 -27.09 -44.84 -4.99
C SER A 14 -26.03 -45.69 -5.69
N LEU A 15 -24.75 -45.48 -5.41
CA LEU A 15 -23.62 -46.12 -6.08
C LEU A 15 -22.93 -47.20 -5.19
N SER A 16 -22.89 -46.99 -3.88
CA SER A 16 -22.32 -47.92 -2.90
C SER A 16 -23.05 -47.79 -1.57
N GLU A 17 -23.05 -48.86 -0.78
CA GLU A 17 -23.56 -48.87 0.62
C GLU A 17 -22.49 -48.34 1.58
N ASP A 18 -21.20 -48.30 1.20
CA ASP A 18 -20.06 -47.84 2.00
C ASP A 18 -19.49 -46.53 1.44
N VAL A 19 -20.24 -45.44 1.67
CA VAL A 19 -19.90 -44.09 1.21
C VAL A 19 -19.54 -43.14 2.35
N ASP A 20 -19.27 -43.66 3.51
CA ASP A 20 -18.80 -42.86 4.67
C ASP A 20 -17.40 -42.29 4.41
N ALA A 21 -16.57 -43.01 3.65
CA ALA A 21 -15.27 -42.52 3.16
C ALA A 21 -15.20 -42.66 1.63
N VAL A 22 -14.61 -41.66 0.98
CA VAL A 22 -14.39 -41.69 -0.49
C VAL A 22 -12.98 -41.20 -0.84
N ILE A 23 -12.48 -41.73 -1.95
CA ILE A 23 -11.19 -41.31 -2.54
C ILE A 23 -11.50 -40.63 -3.89
N VAL A 24 -11.08 -39.38 -4.04
CA VAL A 24 -11.12 -38.67 -5.33
C VAL A 24 -9.72 -38.66 -5.91
N SER A 25 -9.61 -39.15 -7.13
CA SER A 25 -8.35 -39.20 -7.90
C SER A 25 -8.45 -38.28 -9.10
N LEU A 26 -7.53 -37.34 -9.23
CA LEU A 26 -7.34 -36.50 -10.41
C LEU A 26 -6.22 -37.06 -11.26
N GLY A 27 -6.51 -37.47 -12.49
CA GLY A 27 -5.55 -38.09 -13.40
C GLY A 27 -5.30 -37.21 -14.63
N TRP A 28 -4.05 -37.22 -15.11
CA TRP A 28 -3.63 -36.59 -16.35
C TRP A 28 -2.42 -37.30 -16.95
N ALA A 29 -2.20 -37.11 -18.26
CA ALA A 29 -0.99 -37.50 -18.94
C ALA A 29 -0.28 -36.26 -19.49
N SER A 30 1.05 -36.19 -19.34
CA SER A 30 1.86 -35.12 -19.91
C SER A 30 2.62 -35.66 -21.12
N PRO A 31 2.33 -35.22 -22.36
CA PRO A 31 3.02 -35.70 -23.57
C PRO A 31 4.53 -35.37 -23.57
N THR A 32 4.93 -34.29 -22.85
CA THR A 32 6.31 -33.84 -22.79
C THR A 32 7.04 -34.35 -21.55
N GLY A 33 6.31 -34.91 -20.57
CA GLY A 33 6.85 -35.27 -19.27
C GLY A 33 7.14 -34.05 -18.37
N GLU A 34 6.87 -32.84 -18.85
CA GLU A 34 7.04 -31.58 -18.11
C GLU A 34 5.68 -31.03 -17.68
N GLY A 35 5.68 -30.29 -16.57
CA GLY A 35 4.52 -29.52 -16.14
C GLY A 35 3.48 -30.33 -15.38
N ASP A 36 3.73 -30.50 -14.12
CA ASP A 36 2.80 -31.15 -13.18
C ASP A 36 1.63 -30.23 -12.81
N ALA A 37 0.60 -30.77 -12.18
CA ALA A 37 -0.50 -30.02 -11.62
C ALA A 37 -0.53 -30.27 -10.09
N ASP A 38 -0.88 -29.26 -9.32
CA ASP A 38 -1.06 -29.34 -7.88
C ASP A 38 -2.53 -29.31 -7.52
N VAL A 39 -2.99 -30.35 -6.84
CA VAL A 39 -4.37 -30.46 -6.40
C VAL A 39 -4.64 -29.59 -5.19
N SER A 40 -5.87 -29.12 -5.11
CA SER A 40 -6.37 -28.36 -3.97
C SER A 40 -7.83 -28.71 -3.68
N VAL A 41 -8.19 -28.60 -2.40
CA VAL A 41 -9.53 -28.84 -1.89
C VAL A 41 -10.00 -27.63 -1.08
N LEU A 42 -11.26 -27.23 -1.29
CA LEU A 42 -11.88 -26.15 -0.54
C LEU A 42 -13.17 -26.67 0.12
N LEU A 43 -13.29 -26.49 1.43
CA LEU A 43 -14.50 -26.74 2.18
C LEU A 43 -15.33 -25.46 2.24
N LEU A 44 -16.57 -25.49 1.73
CA LEU A 44 -17.40 -24.31 1.56
C LEU A 44 -18.65 -24.40 2.44
N ASP A 45 -19.03 -23.26 3.01
CA ASP A 45 -20.27 -23.06 3.74
C ASP A 45 -21.50 -22.93 2.82
N GLY A 46 -22.69 -22.71 3.38
CA GLY A 46 -23.95 -22.51 2.64
C GLY A 46 -23.96 -21.26 1.74
N ASN A 47 -23.00 -20.32 1.91
CA ASN A 47 -22.82 -19.17 1.02
C ASN A 47 -21.86 -19.48 -0.15
N GLY A 48 -21.28 -20.67 -0.18
CA GLY A 48 -20.33 -21.09 -1.20
C GLY A 48 -18.94 -20.46 -1.02
N LYS A 49 -18.53 -20.19 0.20
CA LYS A 49 -17.22 -19.65 0.58
C LYS A 49 -16.54 -20.54 1.61
N VAL A 50 -15.21 -20.52 1.66
CA VAL A 50 -14.48 -21.11 2.77
C VAL A 50 -14.82 -20.39 4.06
N ARG A 51 -14.86 -21.10 5.19
CA ARG A 51 -15.11 -20.52 6.52
C ARG A 51 -13.88 -19.80 7.06
N SER A 52 -12.70 -20.28 6.67
CA SER A 52 -11.38 -19.69 6.95
C SER A 52 -10.33 -20.27 6.00
N ASP A 53 -9.12 -19.73 5.98
CA ASP A 53 -8.01 -20.28 5.20
C ASP A 53 -7.60 -21.69 5.61
N ALA A 54 -7.98 -22.13 6.81
CA ALA A 54 -7.80 -23.51 7.26
C ALA A 54 -8.67 -24.53 6.48
N ASP A 55 -9.69 -24.08 5.76
CA ASP A 55 -10.56 -24.89 4.89
C ASP A 55 -10.02 -25.04 3.46
N PHE A 56 -8.81 -24.55 3.20
CA PHE A 56 -8.10 -24.72 1.94
C PHE A 56 -6.92 -25.68 2.12
N TYR A 57 -7.04 -26.86 1.48
CA TYR A 57 -6.05 -27.93 1.56
C TYR A 57 -5.27 -28.03 0.26
N PHE A 58 -3.95 -28.07 0.36
CA PHE A 58 -3.01 -28.16 -0.75
C PHE A 58 -1.67 -28.71 -0.22
N TYR A 59 -0.63 -28.79 -1.03
CA TYR A 59 0.64 -29.44 -0.65
C TYR A 59 1.26 -28.88 0.66
N ASN A 60 1.08 -27.61 1.00
CA ASN A 60 1.54 -27.00 2.27
C ASN A 60 0.58 -27.20 3.46
N ASN A 61 -0.66 -27.58 3.21
CA ASN A 61 -1.68 -27.87 4.20
C ASN A 61 -2.43 -29.15 3.82
N PRO A 62 -1.78 -30.34 3.89
CA PRO A 62 -2.29 -31.56 3.25
C PRO A 62 -3.33 -32.34 4.05
N VAL A 63 -3.56 -32.02 5.34
CA VAL A 63 -4.42 -32.82 6.23
C VAL A 63 -5.27 -31.92 7.10
N ALA A 64 -6.58 -32.21 7.15
CA ALA A 64 -7.49 -31.58 8.07
C ALA A 64 -7.24 -32.04 9.52
N SER A 65 -7.30 -31.13 10.49
CA SER A 65 -7.05 -31.43 11.90
C SER A 65 -8.05 -32.41 12.50
N ASP A 66 -9.25 -32.51 11.92
CA ASP A 66 -10.33 -33.43 12.29
C ASP A 66 -10.30 -34.74 11.49
N GLY A 67 -9.34 -34.90 10.56
CA GLY A 67 -9.18 -36.07 9.71
C GLY A 67 -10.16 -36.14 8.54
N SER A 68 -11.02 -35.15 8.35
CA SER A 68 -12.05 -35.15 7.31
C SER A 68 -11.49 -35.07 5.89
N VAL A 69 -10.31 -34.49 5.69
CA VAL A 69 -9.63 -34.34 4.40
C VAL A 69 -8.15 -34.74 4.54
N GLN A 70 -7.66 -35.54 3.59
CA GLN A 70 -6.25 -35.91 3.52
C GLN A 70 -5.80 -35.99 2.06
N LEU A 71 -4.80 -35.19 1.68
CA LEU A 71 -4.10 -35.36 0.40
C LEU A 71 -3.19 -36.58 0.52
N LEU A 72 -3.44 -37.59 -0.31
CA LEU A 72 -2.71 -38.87 -0.28
C LEU A 72 -1.48 -38.83 -1.19
N GLY A 73 -1.35 -37.77 -2.00
CA GLY A 73 -0.23 -37.52 -2.88
C GLY A 73 -0.31 -38.23 -4.23
N LYS A 74 0.75 -38.05 -5.02
CA LYS A 74 0.85 -38.51 -6.39
C LYS A 74 1.21 -39.97 -6.49
N ALA A 75 0.54 -40.67 -7.38
CA ALA A 75 0.83 -42.07 -7.73
C ALA A 75 0.96 -42.21 -9.25
N PRO A 76 1.87 -43.03 -9.77
CA PRO A 76 1.92 -43.33 -11.20
C PRO A 76 0.67 -44.13 -11.62
N SER A 77 0.01 -43.68 -12.72
CA SER A 77 -1.15 -44.36 -13.29
C SER A 77 -0.96 -44.53 -14.79
N GLY A 78 -0.59 -45.72 -15.23
CA GLY A 78 -0.31 -45.99 -16.64
C GLY A 78 0.87 -45.18 -17.20
N GLU A 79 0.62 -44.38 -18.26
CA GLU A 79 1.59 -43.45 -18.86
C GLU A 79 1.50 -42.02 -18.25
N GLY A 80 0.71 -41.81 -17.18
CA GLY A 80 0.44 -40.51 -16.58
C GLY A 80 0.62 -40.48 -15.05
N SER A 81 0.19 -39.39 -14.47
CA SER A 81 0.15 -39.13 -13.03
C SER A 81 -1.28 -39.10 -12.53
N GLU A 82 -1.48 -39.51 -11.28
CA GLU A 82 -2.74 -39.43 -10.56
C GLU A 82 -2.49 -38.87 -9.17
N ASP A 83 -3.21 -37.82 -8.79
CA ASP A 83 -3.13 -37.25 -7.44
C ASP A 83 -4.41 -37.58 -6.67
N ARG A 84 -4.26 -38.08 -5.45
CA ARG A 84 -5.35 -38.70 -4.68
C ARG A 84 -5.67 -37.91 -3.43
N ILE A 85 -6.97 -37.82 -3.14
CA ILE A 85 -7.49 -37.12 -1.97
C ILE A 85 -8.50 -38.04 -1.27
N GLY A 86 -8.27 -38.31 0.00
CA GLY A 86 -9.22 -39.04 0.85
C GLY A 86 -10.13 -38.10 1.61
N PHE A 87 -11.41 -38.45 1.67
CA PHE A 87 -12.44 -37.74 2.44
C PHE A 87 -13.11 -38.71 3.41
N ASP A 88 -13.17 -38.37 4.69
CA ASP A 88 -14.11 -38.96 5.65
C ASP A 88 -15.33 -38.06 5.74
N LEU A 89 -16.39 -38.44 5.01
CA LEU A 89 -17.62 -37.63 4.90
C LEU A 89 -18.41 -37.55 6.21
N THR A 90 -18.16 -38.48 7.15
CA THR A 90 -18.78 -38.45 8.48
C THR A 90 -18.12 -37.44 9.42
N ALA A 91 -16.81 -37.18 9.21
CA ALA A 91 -16.02 -36.21 9.96
C ALA A 91 -16.16 -34.77 9.40
N ILE A 92 -16.70 -34.60 8.19
CA ILE A 92 -16.88 -33.25 7.61
C ILE A 92 -17.83 -32.43 8.49
N PRO A 93 -17.42 -31.22 8.93
CA PRO A 93 -18.24 -30.34 9.78
C PRO A 93 -19.63 -30.07 9.21
N ALA A 94 -20.64 -29.97 10.11
CA ALA A 94 -22.04 -29.86 9.70
C ALA A 94 -22.36 -28.55 8.93
N ASP A 95 -21.58 -27.52 9.13
CA ASP A 95 -21.67 -26.21 8.47
C ASP A 95 -20.97 -26.16 7.10
N VAL A 96 -20.29 -27.25 6.69
CA VAL A 96 -19.75 -27.44 5.35
C VAL A 96 -20.83 -28.08 4.48
N GLU A 97 -21.28 -27.35 3.48
CA GLU A 97 -22.30 -27.84 2.53
C GLU A 97 -21.70 -28.33 1.21
N ARG A 98 -20.44 -27.94 0.90
CA ARG A 98 -19.80 -28.27 -0.37
C ARG A 98 -18.27 -28.45 -0.22
N ILE A 99 -17.71 -29.38 -0.93
CA ILE A 99 -16.29 -29.65 -1.07
C ILE A 99 -15.93 -29.48 -2.54
N VAL A 100 -15.09 -28.56 -2.89
CA VAL A 100 -14.61 -28.34 -4.27
C VAL A 100 -13.25 -29.00 -4.45
N VAL A 101 -13.09 -29.78 -5.51
CA VAL A 101 -11.84 -30.41 -5.89
C VAL A 101 -11.32 -29.76 -7.15
N ALA A 102 -10.16 -29.14 -7.04
CA ALA A 102 -9.52 -28.34 -8.07
C ALA A 102 -8.04 -28.66 -8.22
N ALA A 103 -7.42 -28.20 -9.29
CA ALA A 103 -5.97 -28.20 -9.42
C ALA A 103 -5.49 -26.93 -10.15
N SER A 104 -4.20 -26.61 -9.99
CA SER A 104 -3.55 -25.50 -10.68
C SER A 104 -2.22 -25.94 -11.28
N ARG A 105 -1.78 -25.24 -12.32
CA ARG A 105 -0.46 -25.44 -12.98
C ARG A 105 0.42 -24.22 -12.77
N HIS A 106 1.72 -24.46 -12.59
CA HIS A 106 2.74 -23.43 -12.37
C HIS A 106 3.28 -22.83 -13.67
N GLU A 107 3.98 -21.69 -13.55
CA GLU A 107 4.82 -21.08 -14.59
C GLU A 107 4.13 -20.77 -15.93
N GLY A 108 2.84 -20.48 -15.90
CA GLY A 108 2.09 -20.17 -17.12
C GLY A 108 1.67 -21.38 -17.96
N ALA A 109 1.92 -22.60 -17.50
CA ALA A 109 1.45 -23.83 -18.11
C ALA A 109 -0.09 -23.93 -18.12
N ARG A 110 -0.67 -24.61 -19.11
CA ARG A 110 -2.11 -24.66 -19.33
C ARG A 110 -2.65 -26.08 -19.27
N PHE A 111 -3.86 -26.27 -18.73
CA PHE A 111 -4.49 -27.59 -18.66
C PHE A 111 -4.77 -28.20 -20.04
N GLY A 112 -4.99 -27.39 -21.08
CA GLY A 112 -5.14 -27.88 -22.46
C GLY A 112 -3.88 -28.47 -23.08
N GLU A 113 -2.73 -28.44 -22.40
CA GLU A 113 -1.47 -29.06 -22.78
C GLU A 113 -1.35 -30.52 -22.25
N LEU A 114 -2.28 -30.91 -21.36
CA LEU A 114 -2.32 -32.24 -20.74
C LEU A 114 -3.35 -33.10 -21.46
N ASP A 115 -3.03 -34.36 -21.66
CA ASP A 115 -3.92 -35.38 -22.19
C ASP A 115 -4.58 -36.21 -21.07
N ASP A 116 -5.68 -36.91 -21.38
CA ASP A 116 -6.40 -37.83 -20.50
C ASP A 116 -6.77 -37.23 -19.14
N LEU A 117 -7.21 -35.96 -19.12
CA LEU A 117 -7.71 -35.31 -17.93
C LEU A 117 -8.98 -35.98 -17.43
N ARG A 118 -8.95 -36.44 -16.18
CA ARG A 118 -10.10 -37.17 -15.62
C ARG A 118 -10.18 -37.02 -14.11
N VAL A 119 -11.37 -37.17 -13.58
CA VAL A 119 -11.60 -37.42 -12.17
C VAL A 119 -12.26 -38.78 -11.99
N THR A 120 -11.75 -39.54 -11.01
CA THR A 120 -12.33 -40.82 -10.59
C THR A 120 -12.69 -40.70 -9.11
N LEU A 121 -13.84 -41.21 -8.73
CA LEU A 121 -14.26 -41.30 -7.33
C LEU A 121 -14.43 -42.78 -6.99
N ALA A 122 -13.77 -43.23 -5.95
CA ALA A 122 -13.85 -44.56 -5.38
C ALA A 122 -14.42 -44.52 -3.97
N ASP A 123 -15.01 -45.60 -3.51
CA ASP A 123 -15.44 -45.76 -2.12
C ASP A 123 -14.26 -46.07 -1.15
N GLY A 124 -14.55 -46.19 0.14
CA GLY A 124 -13.55 -46.49 1.18
C GLY A 124 -12.82 -47.83 0.99
N SER A 125 -13.35 -48.75 0.19
CA SER A 125 -12.73 -50.03 -0.18
C SER A 125 -11.79 -49.90 -1.39
N GLY A 126 -11.86 -48.79 -2.12
CA GLY A 126 -11.11 -48.53 -3.34
C GLY A 126 -11.80 -49.01 -4.62
N GLU A 127 -13.11 -49.32 -4.58
CA GLU A 127 -13.89 -49.64 -5.75
C GLU A 127 -14.31 -48.37 -6.50
N ASP A 128 -13.99 -48.27 -7.81
CA ASP A 128 -14.33 -47.12 -8.64
C ASP A 128 -15.83 -46.96 -8.85
N LEU A 129 -16.41 -45.89 -8.30
CA LEU A 129 -17.83 -45.55 -8.37
C LEU A 129 -18.14 -44.67 -9.58
N VAL A 130 -17.35 -43.62 -9.80
CA VAL A 130 -17.60 -42.58 -10.82
C VAL A 130 -16.34 -42.31 -11.63
N ARG A 131 -16.53 -42.03 -12.90
CA ARG A 131 -15.50 -41.48 -13.79
C ARG A 131 -16.05 -40.31 -14.60
N PHE A 132 -15.32 -39.22 -14.66
CA PHE A 132 -15.59 -38.06 -15.48
C PHE A 132 -14.34 -37.69 -16.28
N ALA A 133 -14.38 -37.86 -17.59
CA ALA A 133 -13.33 -37.44 -18.52
C ALA A 133 -13.56 -35.98 -18.95
N ILE A 134 -12.48 -35.22 -19.14
CA ILE A 134 -12.51 -33.81 -19.53
C ILE A 134 -11.81 -33.69 -20.89
N ASP A 135 -12.60 -33.55 -21.96
CA ASP A 135 -12.09 -33.52 -23.32
C ASP A 135 -11.55 -32.17 -23.77
N ASP A 136 -11.97 -31.07 -23.08
CA ASP A 136 -11.53 -29.70 -23.38
C ASP A 136 -11.35 -28.91 -22.10
N ALA A 137 -10.10 -28.77 -21.67
CA ALA A 137 -9.71 -27.93 -20.54
C ALA A 137 -9.30 -26.51 -20.97
N GLY A 138 -9.20 -26.25 -22.28
CA GLY A 138 -8.85 -24.93 -22.81
C GLY A 138 -7.49 -24.38 -22.38
N SER A 139 -7.32 -23.08 -22.50
CA SER A 139 -6.07 -22.37 -22.18
C SER A 139 -6.01 -21.85 -20.73
N VAL A 140 -6.61 -22.56 -19.78
CA VAL A 140 -6.70 -22.14 -18.37
C VAL A 140 -5.56 -22.71 -17.54
N SER A 141 -5.15 -22.00 -16.48
CA SER A 141 -4.08 -22.42 -15.56
C SER A 141 -4.57 -22.96 -14.22
N ALA A 142 -5.87 -22.82 -13.89
CA ALA A 142 -6.51 -23.55 -12.80
C ALA A 142 -7.86 -24.11 -13.25
N PHE A 143 -8.28 -25.23 -12.65
CA PHE A 143 -9.43 -25.98 -13.09
C PHE A 143 -10.17 -26.64 -11.94
N ILE A 144 -11.52 -26.51 -11.88
CA ILE A 144 -12.38 -27.26 -10.98
C ILE A 144 -12.84 -28.51 -11.69
N PHE A 145 -12.47 -29.65 -11.17
CA PHE A 145 -12.82 -30.96 -11.71
C PHE A 145 -14.21 -31.39 -11.27
N GLY A 146 -14.50 -31.28 -9.98
CA GLY A 146 -15.79 -31.69 -9.44
C GLY A 146 -16.05 -31.12 -8.06
N GLU A 147 -17.25 -31.40 -7.55
CA GLU A 147 -17.65 -31.04 -6.21
C GLU A 147 -18.47 -32.16 -5.54
N LEU A 148 -18.23 -32.36 -4.23
CA LEU A 148 -19.10 -33.10 -3.35
C LEU A 148 -20.00 -32.09 -2.61
N TYR A 149 -21.31 -32.34 -2.53
CA TYR A 149 -22.22 -31.42 -1.85
C TYR A 149 -23.34 -32.15 -1.13
N ARG A 150 -23.79 -31.57 -0.01
CA ARG A 150 -24.92 -32.09 0.78
C ARG A 150 -26.25 -31.67 0.15
N ARG A 151 -27.18 -32.61 0.07
CA ARG A 151 -28.57 -32.33 -0.28
C ARG A 151 -29.52 -33.33 0.38
N ALA A 152 -30.40 -32.85 1.24
CA ALA A 152 -31.36 -33.68 2.00
C ALA A 152 -30.65 -34.83 2.74
N ASP A 153 -29.62 -34.52 3.53
CA ASP A 153 -28.80 -35.45 4.32
C ASP A 153 -28.03 -36.51 3.52
N GLU A 154 -27.94 -36.34 2.20
CA GLU A 154 -27.16 -37.21 1.32
C GLU A 154 -25.99 -36.43 0.66
N TRP A 155 -24.82 -37.07 0.58
CA TRP A 155 -23.72 -36.57 -0.22
C TRP A 155 -23.90 -36.93 -1.70
N LYS A 156 -23.70 -35.94 -2.56
CA LYS A 156 -23.74 -36.08 -4.03
C LYS A 156 -22.45 -35.61 -4.65
N PHE A 157 -22.04 -36.28 -5.71
CA PHE A 157 -20.94 -35.81 -6.57
C PHE A 157 -21.48 -35.13 -7.82
N ARG A 158 -20.89 -33.99 -8.20
CA ARG A 158 -21.14 -33.26 -9.45
C ARG A 158 -19.87 -33.12 -10.26
N ALA A 159 -19.94 -33.48 -11.55
CA ALA A 159 -18.91 -33.22 -12.53
C ALA A 159 -18.97 -31.74 -12.95
N VAL A 160 -17.99 -30.92 -12.62
CA VAL A 160 -18.00 -29.45 -12.86
C VAL A 160 -17.31 -29.09 -14.17
N GLY A 161 -16.03 -29.35 -14.31
CA GLY A 161 -15.29 -29.04 -15.54
C GLY A 161 -15.20 -27.55 -15.83
N GLN A 162 -14.83 -26.69 -14.86
CA GLN A 162 -14.74 -25.24 -14.99
C GLN A 162 -13.30 -24.76 -14.87
N GLY A 163 -12.82 -23.99 -15.86
CA GLY A 163 -11.50 -23.41 -15.88
C GLY A 163 -11.45 -21.95 -15.39
N TYR A 164 -10.26 -21.53 -14.96
CA TYR A 164 -9.92 -20.18 -14.54
C TYR A 164 -8.67 -19.67 -15.28
N ASP A 165 -8.84 -18.62 -16.08
CA ASP A 165 -7.74 -18.01 -16.85
C ASP A 165 -6.72 -17.29 -15.96
N VAL A 166 -7.16 -16.81 -14.79
CA VAL A 166 -6.34 -16.10 -13.79
C VAL A 166 -5.68 -17.05 -12.77
N GLY A 167 -5.71 -18.35 -13.02
CA GLY A 167 -5.03 -19.37 -12.23
C GLY A 167 -5.59 -19.58 -10.83
N LEU A 168 -4.74 -20.16 -9.95
CA LEU A 168 -5.09 -20.45 -8.55
C LEU A 168 -5.57 -19.22 -7.79
N ALA A 169 -4.97 -18.05 -8.02
CA ALA A 169 -5.35 -16.80 -7.37
C ALA A 169 -6.81 -16.40 -7.68
N GLY A 170 -7.25 -16.58 -8.93
CA GLY A 170 -8.64 -16.32 -9.31
C GLY A 170 -9.62 -17.30 -8.69
N LEU A 171 -9.28 -18.59 -8.72
CA LEU A 171 -10.07 -19.64 -8.10
C LEU A 171 -10.21 -19.41 -6.59
N ALA A 172 -9.10 -19.17 -5.89
CA ALA A 172 -9.10 -18.92 -4.46
C ALA A 172 -9.90 -17.67 -4.08
N THR A 173 -9.77 -16.59 -4.85
CA THR A 173 -10.54 -15.35 -4.65
C THR A 173 -12.03 -15.60 -4.79
N ASP A 174 -12.46 -16.40 -5.78
CA ASP A 174 -13.87 -16.75 -6.00
C ASP A 174 -14.46 -17.51 -4.82
N PHE A 175 -13.66 -18.29 -4.10
CA PHE A 175 -14.10 -19.04 -2.93
C PHE A 175 -13.76 -18.36 -1.59
N GLY A 176 -13.13 -17.17 -1.62
CA GLY A 176 -12.86 -16.35 -0.43
C GLY A 176 -11.58 -16.73 0.30
N VAL A 177 -10.66 -17.46 -0.32
CA VAL A 177 -9.30 -17.72 0.17
C VAL A 177 -8.40 -16.54 -0.19
N ASP A 178 -7.59 -16.08 0.76
CA ASP A 178 -6.59 -15.04 0.55
C ASP A 178 -5.22 -15.69 0.29
N ILE A 179 -4.78 -15.72 -0.97
CA ILE A 179 -3.46 -16.24 -1.32
C ILE A 179 -2.47 -15.07 -1.22
N ASP A 180 -1.53 -15.16 -0.27
CA ASP A 180 -0.36 -14.29 -0.26
C ASP A 180 0.51 -14.60 -1.48
N ASP A 181 0.67 -13.62 -2.39
CA ASP A 181 1.59 -13.69 -3.55
C ASP A 181 3.08 -13.84 -3.15
N ALA A 182 3.38 -14.04 -1.86
CA ALA A 182 4.72 -14.21 -1.31
C ALA A 182 5.25 -15.66 -1.37
N ALA A 183 4.45 -16.61 -1.85
CA ALA A 183 4.87 -18.01 -1.93
C ALA A 183 5.58 -18.38 -3.25
N ASP A 184 5.46 -17.55 -4.29
CA ASP A 184 6.08 -17.82 -5.60
C ASP A 184 7.57 -17.41 -5.68
N ASP A 185 8.05 -16.52 -4.78
CA ASP A 185 9.47 -16.10 -4.79
C ASP A 185 10.40 -17.02 -3.96
N ALA A 186 9.87 -17.97 -3.20
CA ALA A 186 10.67 -18.86 -2.35
C ALA A 186 11.01 -20.22 -3.00
N ALA A 187 10.46 -20.52 -4.17
CA ALA A 187 10.72 -21.78 -4.87
C ALA A 187 11.94 -21.74 -5.80
N ASP A 188 12.46 -20.55 -6.10
CA ASP A 188 13.56 -20.36 -7.08
C ASP A 188 14.97 -20.38 -6.45
N GLU A 189 15.11 -20.49 -5.11
CA GLU A 189 16.43 -20.54 -4.44
C GLU A 189 16.86 -21.94 -3.93
N ALA A 190 16.07 -22.99 -4.18
CA ALA A 190 16.33 -24.32 -3.61
C ALA A 190 16.86 -25.39 -4.58
N VAL A 191 17.28 -25.06 -5.78
CA VAL A 191 17.76 -26.04 -6.80
C VAL A 191 19.19 -25.78 -7.28
N GLU A 192 20.07 -25.28 -6.43
CA GLU A 192 21.53 -25.38 -6.68
C GLU A 192 22.27 -25.74 -5.39
N ASP A 193 22.21 -26.98 -4.96
CA ASP A 193 23.34 -27.70 -4.35
C ASP A 193 22.92 -29.13 -3.94
N ALA A 194 23.11 -30.10 -4.81
CA ALA A 194 23.27 -31.52 -4.43
C ALA A 194 23.99 -32.26 -5.54
N GLY A 195 25.31 -32.15 -5.51
CA GLY A 195 26.25 -33.03 -6.19
C GLY A 195 26.83 -34.05 -5.24
N ASP A 196 26.43 -35.29 -5.46
CA ASP A 196 27.26 -36.51 -5.32
C ASP A 196 28.01 -36.80 -4.01
N GLU A 197 27.55 -37.82 -3.27
CA GLU A 197 28.41 -38.93 -2.79
C GLU A 197 27.58 -39.98 -2.01
N VAL A 198 27.52 -41.20 -2.53
CA VAL A 198 27.26 -42.48 -1.85
C VAL A 198 28.63 -43.14 -1.74
N PRO A 199 29.05 -43.97 -0.75
CA PRO A 199 28.35 -45.15 -0.24
C PRO A 199 28.60 -45.62 1.23
N ASP A 200 27.78 -46.52 1.62
CA ASP A 200 28.02 -47.88 2.14
C ASP A 200 27.97 -48.19 3.65
N ARG A 201 26.98 -49.02 3.95
CA ARG A 201 26.90 -50.19 4.86
C ARG A 201 27.10 -50.07 6.38
N GLY A 202 26.13 -50.66 7.10
CA GLY A 202 26.36 -51.30 8.38
C GLY A 202 25.18 -51.45 9.33
N ARG A 203 24.42 -52.53 9.19
CA ARG A 203 23.54 -53.11 10.23
C ARG A 203 24.40 -54.14 11.03
N PRO A 204 24.05 -54.69 12.20
CA PRO A 204 22.77 -54.77 12.91
C PRO A 204 22.82 -54.76 14.48
N ASP A 205 21.64 -54.81 15.06
CA ASP A 205 21.22 -55.77 16.13
C ASP A 205 21.26 -55.34 17.61
N GLY A 206 20.14 -55.62 18.30
CA GLY A 206 20.14 -55.98 19.71
C GLY A 206 19.09 -55.33 20.60
N THR A 207 17.86 -55.79 20.47
CA THR A 207 16.96 -56.40 21.51
C THR A 207 16.88 -55.84 22.94
N GLN A 208 15.65 -55.69 23.35
CA GLN A 208 14.93 -56.15 24.56
C GLN A 208 14.62 -55.10 25.63
N THR A 209 13.35 -54.82 25.75
CA THR A 209 12.25 -55.35 26.57
C THR A 209 12.10 -54.84 28.00
N ALA A 210 10.85 -54.43 28.23
CA ALA A 210 10.01 -54.68 29.39
C ALA A 210 10.12 -53.65 30.55
N ASP A 211 9.16 -53.24 31.22
CA ASP A 211 7.73 -53.49 31.44
C ASP A 211 7.28 -52.63 32.64
N VAL A 212 6.03 -52.20 32.63
CA VAL A 212 5.01 -52.21 33.70
C VAL A 212 4.86 -51.06 34.71
N ALA A 213 3.70 -50.45 34.55
CA ALA A 213 2.70 -50.02 35.54
C ALA A 213 3.06 -48.92 36.55
N GLY A 214 2.27 -47.94 36.77
CA GLY A 214 0.85 -47.87 37.09
C GLY A 214 0.64 -46.84 38.16
N ALA A 215 -0.53 -46.21 38.11
CA ALA A 215 -1.30 -45.58 39.18
C ALA A 215 -1.24 -44.06 39.37
N GLU A 216 -2.37 -43.47 39.03
CA GLU A 216 -2.97 -42.19 39.51
C GLU A 216 -3.29 -42.18 41.03
N PRO A 217 -3.99 -41.16 41.49
CA PRO A 217 -3.71 -39.73 41.72
C PRO A 217 -3.89 -39.36 43.21
N VAL A 218 -3.59 -38.10 43.62
CA VAL A 218 -4.33 -37.37 44.68
C VAL A 218 -3.99 -35.89 44.67
N ALA A 219 -5.04 -35.06 44.72
CA ALA A 219 -5.07 -33.63 44.91
C ALA A 219 -4.68 -33.21 46.31
N VAL A 220 -4.32 -31.93 46.50
CA VAL A 220 -4.86 -30.97 47.47
C VAL A 220 -3.87 -29.83 47.78
N GLU A 221 -4.32 -28.61 47.52
CA GLU A 221 -4.37 -27.41 48.38
C GLU A 221 -3.23 -26.37 48.40
N ALA A 222 -3.69 -25.15 48.49
CA ALA A 222 -3.09 -23.87 48.20
C ALA A 222 -2.29 -23.20 49.34
N ALA A 223 -1.38 -22.34 48.85
CA ALA A 223 -0.85 -21.02 49.36
C ALA A 223 -0.02 -21.00 50.66
N PRO A 224 0.75 -19.90 50.97
CA PRO A 224 0.93 -18.63 50.29
C PRO A 224 2.40 -18.11 50.14
N VAL A 225 2.54 -17.14 49.24
CA VAL A 225 3.42 -15.96 49.10
C VAL A 225 4.59 -15.75 50.05
N ALA A 226 5.81 -15.59 49.45
CA ALA A 226 6.86 -14.67 49.97
C ALA A 226 7.67 -14.06 48.80
N ALA A 227 7.89 -12.78 48.85
CA ALA A 227 8.49 -11.92 47.83
C ALA A 227 10.05 -11.92 47.90
N PRO A 228 10.75 -11.18 46.99
CA PRO A 228 11.93 -11.64 46.29
C PRO A 228 13.27 -11.24 46.91
N ALA A 229 14.30 -12.04 46.64
CA ALA A 229 15.71 -11.69 46.93
C ALA A 229 16.41 -11.22 45.65
N ALA A 230 17.21 -10.18 45.77
CA ALA A 230 17.98 -9.52 44.71
C ALA A 230 19.12 -10.38 44.18
N PRO A 231 19.53 -10.22 42.90
CA PRO A 231 20.64 -10.97 42.31
C PRO A 231 22.01 -10.35 42.64
N LEU A 232 22.97 -11.20 42.91
CA LEU A 232 24.41 -10.90 43.04
C LEU A 232 25.05 -10.75 41.65
N PRO A 233 26.14 -9.97 41.53
CA PRO A 233 26.75 -9.65 40.24
C PRO A 233 27.61 -10.79 39.68
N ALA A 234 27.50 -11.02 38.38
CA ALA A 234 28.30 -11.98 37.63
C ALA A 234 29.69 -11.42 37.29
N ALA A 235 30.70 -12.26 37.43
CA ALA A 235 32.10 -11.98 37.11
C ALA A 235 32.34 -11.97 35.57
N PRO A 236 33.35 -11.23 35.08
CA PRO A 236 33.59 -11.03 33.66
C PRO A 236 34.33 -12.24 33.04
N LEU A 237 33.88 -12.65 31.84
CA LEU A 237 34.57 -13.63 30.98
C LEU A 237 35.69 -12.93 30.18
N PRO A 238 36.82 -13.65 29.89
CA PRO A 238 37.96 -13.05 29.21
C PRO A 238 37.74 -12.85 27.71
N ALA A 239 38.27 -11.76 27.20
CA ALA A 239 38.22 -11.33 25.80
C ALA A 239 39.12 -12.20 24.91
N ALA A 240 38.59 -12.59 23.74
CA ALA A 240 39.35 -13.18 22.66
C ALA A 240 40.06 -12.10 21.81
N PRO A 241 41.26 -12.38 21.24
CA PRO A 241 42.03 -11.35 20.56
C PRO A 241 41.55 -11.09 19.13
N LEU A 242 41.54 -9.78 18.78
CA LEU A 242 41.24 -9.25 17.43
C LEU A 242 42.44 -9.53 16.48
N PRO A 243 42.18 -9.79 15.19
CA PRO A 243 43.25 -9.85 14.19
C PRO A 243 43.75 -8.47 13.76
N ALA A 244 45.05 -8.40 13.55
CA ALA A 244 45.79 -7.19 13.24
C ALA A 244 45.48 -6.61 11.85
N VAL A 245 45.41 -5.27 11.80
CA VAL A 245 45.30 -4.43 10.59
C VAL A 245 46.70 -4.24 9.98
N PRO A 246 46.95 -4.44 8.69
CA PRO A 246 48.19 -4.06 8.07
C PRO A 246 48.25 -2.56 7.73
N ALA A 247 49.40 -1.95 7.95
CA ALA A 247 49.70 -0.54 7.76
C ALA A 247 49.76 -0.11 6.27
N PRO A 248 49.61 1.20 5.97
CA PRO A 248 49.49 1.73 4.60
C PRO A 248 50.83 1.84 3.92
N ARG A 249 50.90 1.44 2.64
CA ARG A 249 51.98 1.76 1.73
C ARG A 249 51.71 3.07 1.02
N THR A 250 52.63 3.99 1.12
CA THR A 250 52.74 5.22 0.34
C THR A 250 53.21 4.92 -1.07
N ALA A 251 52.51 5.41 -2.08
CA ALA A 251 53.10 5.80 -3.36
C ALA A 251 52.18 6.86 -3.99
N ALA A 252 52.77 8.00 -4.28
CA ALA A 252 52.20 9.09 -5.05
C ALA A 252 52.17 8.70 -6.53
N ASP A 253 51.07 9.06 -7.21
CA ASP A 253 51.13 9.53 -8.58
C ASP A 253 49.83 10.26 -8.94
N ASP A 254 50.01 11.37 -9.60
CA ASP A 254 49.02 12.32 -10.08
C ASP A 254 48.00 11.67 -11.06
N VAL A 255 46.71 11.76 -10.80
CA VAL A 255 45.66 11.62 -11.81
C VAL A 255 44.57 12.65 -11.58
N VAL A 256 44.34 13.45 -12.60
CA VAL A 256 43.31 14.47 -12.82
C VAL A 256 41.90 13.94 -12.49
N PRO A 257 41.01 14.71 -11.83
CA PRO A 257 39.66 14.23 -11.52
C PRO A 257 38.78 14.24 -12.77
N GLU A 258 38.47 13.05 -13.25
CA GLU A 258 37.43 12.80 -14.23
C GLU A 258 36.04 13.00 -13.61
N LYS A 259 35.22 13.79 -14.29
CA LYS A 259 33.85 14.11 -13.88
C LYS A 259 33.04 12.83 -13.63
N ALA A 260 32.57 12.63 -12.39
CA ALA A 260 31.69 11.56 -12.04
C ALA A 260 30.40 11.62 -12.88
N SER A 261 30.24 10.65 -13.77
CA SER A 261 29.02 10.43 -14.53
C SER A 261 27.91 10.02 -13.58
N ALA A 262 26.77 10.69 -13.66
CA ALA A 262 25.57 10.37 -12.91
C ALA A 262 25.14 8.92 -13.19
N ARG A 263 24.97 8.13 -12.13
CA ARG A 263 24.40 6.76 -12.21
C ARG A 263 23.04 6.81 -12.91
N PRO A 264 22.75 5.93 -13.86
CA PRO A 264 21.46 5.88 -14.52
C PRO A 264 20.37 5.54 -13.49
N ARG A 265 19.36 6.41 -13.42
CA ARG A 265 18.14 6.18 -12.60
C ARG A 265 17.45 4.92 -13.12
N THR A 266 17.19 3.96 -12.22
CA THR A 266 16.41 2.76 -12.49
C THR A 266 15.03 3.11 -13.06
N ALA A 267 14.58 2.36 -14.07
CA ALA A 267 13.29 2.55 -14.71
C ALA A 267 12.16 2.46 -13.66
N LYS A 268 11.28 3.49 -13.62
CA LYS A 268 10.13 3.53 -12.72
C LYS A 268 9.18 2.38 -13.05
N LYS A 269 8.83 1.55 -12.04
CA LYS A 269 7.73 0.59 -12.12
C LYS A 269 6.43 1.36 -12.34
N LYS A 270 5.57 0.85 -13.22
CA LYS A 270 4.23 1.40 -13.47
C LYS A 270 3.42 1.25 -12.18
N VAL A 271 3.05 2.38 -11.57
CA VAL A 271 2.22 2.38 -10.36
C VAL A 271 0.79 2.05 -10.76
N THR A 272 0.30 0.91 -10.33
CA THR A 272 -1.14 0.61 -10.34
C THR A 272 -1.75 1.25 -9.09
N LEU A 273 -2.87 1.95 -9.26
CA LEU A 273 -3.67 2.45 -8.13
C LEU A 273 -3.97 1.32 -7.15
N PRO A 274 -4.10 1.61 -5.84
CA PRO A 274 -4.34 0.59 -4.82
C PRO A 274 -5.52 -0.31 -5.21
N LYS A 275 -5.30 -1.63 -5.25
CA LYS A 275 -6.39 -2.61 -5.35
C LYS A 275 -7.40 -2.35 -4.24
N ALA A 276 -8.69 -2.49 -4.54
CA ALA A 276 -9.78 -2.37 -3.58
C ALA A 276 -9.42 -3.09 -2.27
N ALA A 277 -9.74 -2.43 -1.14
CA ALA A 277 -9.46 -2.97 0.18
C ALA A 277 -9.98 -4.42 0.29
N LYS A 278 -9.09 -5.34 0.65
CA LYS A 278 -9.44 -6.74 0.89
C LYS A 278 -10.56 -6.80 1.94
N LYS A 279 -11.59 -7.59 1.68
CA LYS A 279 -12.72 -7.76 2.60
C LYS A 279 -12.20 -8.36 3.90
N SER A 280 -12.56 -7.75 5.03
CA SER A 280 -12.19 -8.24 6.36
C SER A 280 -12.78 -9.64 6.58
N LEU A 281 -12.02 -10.53 7.23
CA LEU A 281 -12.46 -11.83 7.70
C LEU A 281 -13.31 -11.74 8.98
N ALA A 282 -13.52 -10.54 9.51
CA ALA A 282 -14.38 -10.33 10.67
C ALA A 282 -15.83 -10.71 10.33
N GLU A 283 -16.51 -11.45 11.20
CA GLU A 283 -17.92 -11.83 11.04
C GLU A 283 -18.84 -10.61 10.95
N ASN A 284 -18.46 -9.52 11.65
CA ASN A 284 -19.18 -8.27 11.64
C ASN A 284 -18.24 -7.09 11.95
N GLU A 285 -18.75 -5.88 11.79
CA GLU A 285 -17.99 -4.62 11.97
C GLU A 285 -17.50 -4.37 13.41
N SER A 286 -18.00 -5.13 14.41
CA SER A 286 -17.52 -4.99 15.79
C SER A 286 -16.15 -5.63 16.01
N TRP A 287 -15.75 -6.56 15.14
CA TRP A 287 -14.44 -7.20 15.22
C TRP A 287 -13.34 -6.26 14.73
N LYS A 288 -12.37 -6.03 15.60
CA LYS A 288 -11.22 -5.17 15.29
C LYS A 288 -9.97 -6.03 15.16
N GLN A 289 -9.29 -5.90 14.04
CA GLN A 289 -8.01 -6.56 13.84
C GLN A 289 -7.01 -6.12 14.92
N ALA A 290 -6.25 -7.07 15.49
CA ALA A 290 -5.16 -6.76 16.41
C ALA A 290 -4.11 -5.90 15.71
N ARG A 291 -3.64 -4.84 16.40
CA ARG A 291 -2.66 -3.89 15.88
C ARG A 291 -1.51 -3.70 16.87
N LEU A 292 -0.32 -3.42 16.33
CA LEU A 292 0.83 -3.07 17.16
C LEU A 292 0.60 -1.76 17.91
N PHE A 293 -0.04 -0.79 17.25
CA PHE A 293 -0.32 0.53 17.83
C PHE A 293 -1.85 0.73 17.99
N PRO A 294 -2.46 0.19 19.06
CA PRO A 294 -3.90 0.32 19.27
C PRO A 294 -4.30 1.76 19.62
N VAL A 295 -5.44 2.20 19.09
CA VAL A 295 -6.01 3.55 19.29
C VAL A 295 -7.33 3.54 20.06
N SER A 296 -7.90 2.37 20.35
CA SER A 296 -9.23 2.24 20.97
C SER A 296 -9.33 2.80 22.39
N ALA A 297 -8.21 3.00 23.07
CA ALA A 297 -8.14 3.50 24.45
C ALA A 297 -7.83 4.99 24.57
N LEU A 298 -7.67 5.72 23.44
CA LEU A 298 -7.31 7.14 23.47
C LEU A 298 -8.55 7.99 23.75
N LYS A 299 -8.62 8.56 24.96
CA LYS A 299 -9.80 9.31 25.43
C LYS A 299 -9.59 10.82 25.40
N SER A 300 -8.36 11.30 25.59
CA SER A 300 -8.03 12.73 25.63
C SER A 300 -7.03 13.12 24.56
N ASP A 301 -6.94 14.40 24.23
CA ASP A 301 -5.94 14.91 23.29
C ASP A 301 -4.52 14.70 23.81
N ARG A 302 -4.32 14.77 25.12
CA ARG A 302 -3.03 14.46 25.74
C ARG A 302 -2.64 12.99 25.52
N ASP A 303 -3.58 12.06 25.65
CA ASP A 303 -3.31 10.64 25.38
C ASP A 303 -2.94 10.43 23.92
N ARG A 304 -3.62 11.13 23.00
CA ARG A 304 -3.33 11.09 21.55
C ARG A 304 -1.95 11.65 21.25
N GLU A 305 -1.61 12.84 21.78
CA GLU A 305 -0.30 13.48 21.60
C GLU A 305 0.82 12.60 22.13
N THR A 306 0.68 12.08 23.36
CA THR A 306 1.67 11.18 23.97
C THR A 306 1.85 9.89 23.17
N ARG A 307 0.76 9.27 22.76
CA ARG A 307 0.80 8.03 21.95
C ARG A 307 1.38 8.28 20.57
N ALA A 308 0.95 9.33 19.88
CA ALA A 308 1.44 9.68 18.55
C ALA A 308 2.94 9.95 18.55
N THR A 309 3.43 10.72 19.55
CA THR A 309 4.86 10.97 19.72
C THR A 309 5.63 9.67 19.95
N SER A 310 5.17 8.83 20.88
CA SER A 310 5.83 7.57 21.20
C SER A 310 5.88 6.62 19.99
N VAL A 311 4.78 6.48 19.26
CA VAL A 311 4.70 5.64 18.06
C VAL A 311 5.65 6.15 16.98
N LEU A 312 5.59 7.44 16.64
CA LEU A 312 6.46 8.04 15.62
C LEU A 312 7.93 7.89 15.96
N LEU A 313 8.33 8.32 17.18
CA LEU A 313 9.71 8.30 17.59
C LEU A 313 10.28 6.89 17.67
N SER A 314 9.48 5.91 18.12
CA SER A 314 9.90 4.50 18.14
C SER A 314 10.15 3.98 16.72
N VAL A 315 9.25 4.28 15.78
CA VAL A 315 9.42 3.85 14.37
C VAL A 315 10.61 4.54 13.72
N MET A 316 10.83 5.84 13.98
CA MET A 316 12.01 6.57 13.48
C MET A 316 13.33 5.96 13.94
N ALA A 317 13.41 5.52 15.22
CA ALA A 317 14.61 4.90 15.78
C ALA A 317 14.83 3.49 15.23
N GLN A 318 13.77 2.72 15.02
CA GLN A 318 13.85 1.32 14.56
C GLN A 318 14.00 1.18 13.04
N VAL A 319 13.52 2.16 12.26
CA VAL A 319 13.62 2.19 10.80
C VAL A 319 14.54 3.33 10.37
N PRO A 320 15.87 3.10 10.27
CA PRO A 320 16.84 4.17 10.04
C PRO A 320 16.62 4.96 8.75
N GLU A 321 16.11 4.31 7.70
CA GLU A 321 15.77 4.96 6.42
C GLU A 321 14.68 6.00 6.62
N PHE A 322 13.66 5.67 7.40
CA PHE A 322 12.54 6.56 7.70
C PHE A 322 12.96 7.70 8.63
N GLY A 323 13.62 7.39 9.75
CA GLY A 323 14.10 8.40 10.70
C GLY A 323 15.04 9.41 10.03
N ARG A 324 15.98 8.93 9.19
CA ARG A 324 16.88 9.79 8.42
C ARG A 324 16.12 10.68 7.44
N ARG A 325 15.12 10.13 6.76
CA ARG A 325 14.34 10.88 5.77
C ARG A 325 13.60 12.06 6.40
N LEU A 326 13.00 11.86 7.57
CA LEU A 326 12.29 12.93 8.27
C LEU A 326 13.22 14.00 8.86
N THR A 327 14.44 13.65 9.26
CA THR A 327 15.33 14.56 9.99
C THR A 327 16.45 15.16 9.15
N ALA A 328 16.78 14.59 7.97
CA ALA A 328 17.87 15.09 7.12
C ALA A 328 17.66 16.53 6.68
N GLY A 329 16.42 16.92 6.33
CA GLY A 329 16.06 18.29 5.97
C GLY A 329 16.21 19.30 7.14
N PHE A 330 16.33 18.81 8.37
CA PHE A 330 16.49 19.61 9.58
C PHE A 330 17.95 19.71 10.04
N GLY A 331 18.87 19.11 9.29
CA GLY A 331 20.30 19.17 9.55
C GLY A 331 20.84 18.00 10.39
N ALA A 332 20.02 16.98 10.68
CA ALA A 332 20.50 15.79 11.37
C ALA A 332 21.49 15.01 10.49
N PRO A 333 22.63 14.56 11.02
CA PRO A 333 23.60 13.76 10.28
C PRO A 333 23.05 12.33 10.06
N ALA A 334 23.55 11.66 9.03
CA ALA A 334 23.31 10.21 8.89
C ALA A 334 24.13 9.46 9.96
N GLY A 335 23.47 9.01 11.03
CA GLY A 335 24.09 8.39 12.18
C GLY A 335 23.13 7.48 12.95
N ARG A 336 23.58 6.96 14.08
CA ARG A 336 22.76 6.18 15.02
C ARG A 336 21.75 7.12 15.67
N MET A 337 20.47 6.81 15.57
CA MET A 337 19.37 7.60 16.14
C MET A 337 18.87 6.92 17.42
N GLU A 338 18.68 7.71 18.46
CA GLU A 338 17.95 7.34 19.67
C GLU A 338 16.88 8.40 19.94
N THR A 339 15.74 7.97 20.44
CA THR A 339 14.59 8.82 20.71
C THR A 339 14.10 8.60 22.12
N PHE A 340 13.61 9.65 22.75
CA PHE A 340 13.20 9.64 24.14
C PHE A 340 11.88 10.39 24.31
N THR A 341 11.05 9.95 25.23
CA THR A 341 9.84 10.63 25.71
C THR A 341 9.98 10.92 27.20
N GLU A 342 9.08 11.73 27.76
CA GLU A 342 9.02 12.04 29.17
C GLU A 342 10.32 12.70 29.76
N VAL A 343 11.10 13.38 28.94
CA VAL A 343 12.34 14.01 29.33
C VAL A 343 12.05 15.31 30.09
N SER A 344 12.47 15.42 31.36
CA SER A 344 12.34 16.63 32.15
C SER A 344 13.60 17.51 32.03
N LEU A 345 13.40 18.75 31.56
CA LEU A 345 14.50 19.70 31.33
C LEU A 345 14.34 20.91 32.21
N PRO A 346 15.40 21.35 32.96
CA PRO A 346 15.38 22.55 33.81
C PRO A 346 15.08 23.80 32.97
N HIS A 347 14.11 24.60 33.46
CA HIS A 347 13.77 25.91 32.88
C HIS A 347 13.20 26.84 33.98
N GLY A 348 14.02 27.71 34.55
CA GLY A 348 13.64 28.51 35.70
C GLY A 348 13.26 27.65 36.90
N ASP A 349 12.21 28.05 37.60
CA ASP A 349 11.72 27.37 38.82
C ASP A 349 10.91 26.11 38.49
N THR A 350 10.40 25.98 37.24
CA THR A 350 9.58 24.85 36.83
C THR A 350 10.22 24.13 35.65
N PRO A 351 10.47 22.80 35.74
CA PRO A 351 10.99 22.03 34.62
C PRO A 351 9.97 21.98 33.48
N ARG A 352 10.47 21.95 32.24
CA ARG A 352 9.66 21.75 31.04
C ARG A 352 9.85 20.34 30.51
N ARG A 353 8.78 19.77 29.99
CA ARG A 353 8.79 18.42 29.40
C ARG A 353 8.35 18.52 27.96
N PRO A 354 9.29 18.52 26.98
CA PRO A 354 8.93 18.32 25.58
C PRO A 354 8.34 16.92 25.40
N ASP A 355 7.43 16.76 24.43
CA ASP A 355 6.81 15.46 24.13
C ASP A 355 7.84 14.43 23.69
N GLY A 356 8.93 14.87 23.05
CA GLY A 356 10.01 14.00 22.65
C GLY A 356 11.37 14.67 22.52
N VAL A 357 12.41 13.83 22.45
CA VAL A 357 13.79 14.22 22.15
C VAL A 357 14.37 13.25 21.14
N ILE A 358 14.96 13.79 20.09
CA ILE A 358 15.69 13.00 19.07
C ILE A 358 17.18 13.29 19.23
N ARG A 359 17.98 12.23 19.29
CA ARG A 359 19.44 12.32 19.33
C ARG A 359 20.05 11.49 18.20
N VAL A 360 20.95 12.10 17.45
CA VAL A 360 21.65 11.40 16.35
C VAL A 360 23.16 11.54 16.58
N GLU A 361 23.85 10.41 16.72
CA GLU A 361 25.28 10.36 16.93
C GLU A 361 25.99 9.95 15.62
N ARG A 362 27.00 10.73 15.23
CA ARG A 362 27.89 10.42 14.13
C ARG A 362 29.32 10.83 14.44
N ALA A 363 30.24 9.87 14.42
CA ALA A 363 31.68 10.11 14.64
C ALA A 363 31.98 10.90 15.93
N GLY A 364 31.31 10.56 17.04
CA GLY A 364 31.46 11.19 18.34
C GLY A 364 30.78 12.55 18.45
N LYS A 365 30.13 13.07 17.43
CA LYS A 365 29.33 14.29 17.46
C LYS A 365 27.86 13.95 17.62
N LEU A 366 27.21 14.66 18.52
CA LEU A 366 25.81 14.48 18.85
C LEU A 366 25.00 15.67 18.34
N TRP A 367 23.96 15.38 17.56
CA TRP A 367 22.90 16.28 17.16
C TRP A 367 21.66 16.00 17.99
N THR A 368 21.02 17.04 18.51
CA THR A 368 19.86 16.89 19.39
C THR A 368 18.74 17.85 18.98
N ALA A 369 17.51 17.34 18.91
CA ALA A 369 16.32 18.15 18.72
C ALA A 369 15.27 17.84 19.79
N LEU A 370 14.56 18.88 20.25
CA LEU A 370 13.35 18.77 21.05
C LEU A 370 12.15 18.66 20.14
N VAL A 371 11.14 17.88 20.52
CA VAL A 371 9.92 17.67 19.74
C VAL A 371 8.71 18.12 20.56
N GLU A 372 7.83 18.92 19.95
CA GLU A 372 6.50 19.27 20.44
C GLU A 372 5.45 18.81 19.46
N THR A 373 4.48 18.02 19.93
CA THR A 373 3.47 17.35 19.11
C THR A 373 2.08 17.88 19.40
N LYS A 374 1.28 18.09 18.33
CA LYS A 374 -0.15 18.37 18.40
C LYS A 374 -0.93 17.42 17.51
N THR A 375 -2.11 17.06 17.97
CA THR A 375 -3.08 16.19 17.26
C THR A 375 -4.45 16.87 17.24
N ASN A 376 -5.41 16.32 16.47
CA ASN A 376 -6.77 16.83 16.35
C ASN A 376 -6.91 18.29 15.90
N GLY A 377 -5.91 18.85 15.24
CA GLY A 377 -5.92 20.26 14.86
C GLY A 377 -5.69 21.22 16.02
N ASN A 378 -5.21 20.74 17.18
CA ASN A 378 -4.82 21.58 18.29
C ASN A 378 -3.67 22.52 17.89
N ALA A 379 -3.79 23.79 18.24
CA ALA A 379 -2.81 24.81 17.90
C ALA A 379 -1.52 24.69 18.71
N LEU A 380 -0.40 24.96 18.07
CA LEU A 380 0.89 25.15 18.73
C LEU A 380 0.87 26.44 19.56
N LYS A 381 1.44 26.38 20.76
CA LYS A 381 1.49 27.55 21.68
C LYS A 381 2.86 28.21 21.59
N SER A 382 2.89 29.49 21.24
CA SER A 382 4.12 30.27 21.04
C SER A 382 5.01 30.34 22.34
N ASP A 383 4.40 30.47 23.52
CA ASP A 383 5.09 30.49 24.79
C ASP A 383 5.79 29.16 25.13
N GLN A 384 5.13 28.04 24.80
CA GLN A 384 5.67 26.70 24.99
C GLN A 384 6.84 26.43 24.04
N VAL A 385 6.67 26.72 22.74
CA VAL A 385 7.75 26.57 21.77
C VAL A 385 8.92 27.50 22.05
N GLN A 386 8.66 28.76 22.49
CA GLN A 386 9.68 29.69 22.89
C GLN A 386 10.52 29.15 24.08
N ALA A 387 9.86 28.55 25.08
CA ALA A 387 10.57 27.94 26.22
C ALA A 387 11.51 26.81 25.76
N TYR A 388 11.08 25.97 24.78
CA TYR A 388 11.92 24.93 24.21
C TYR A 388 13.08 25.49 23.37
N MET A 389 12.86 26.55 22.62
CA MET A 389 13.93 27.28 21.93
C MET A 389 14.99 27.81 22.89
N ASP A 390 14.57 28.36 24.04
CA ASP A 390 15.48 28.86 25.10
C ASP A 390 16.23 27.73 25.78
N ILE A 391 15.61 26.60 26.05
CA ILE A 391 16.25 25.39 26.59
C ILE A 391 17.29 24.86 25.61
N ALA A 392 16.90 24.68 24.33
CA ALA A 392 17.78 24.19 23.28
C ALA A 392 19.03 25.11 23.14
N ALA A 393 18.82 26.42 23.13
CA ALA A 393 19.91 27.40 23.03
C ALA A 393 20.89 27.36 24.23
N ARG A 394 20.39 27.15 25.45
CA ARG A 394 21.24 27.02 26.65
C ARG A 394 22.03 25.72 26.69
N ARG A 395 21.44 24.63 26.16
CA ARG A 395 22.03 23.29 26.16
C ARG A 395 22.89 23.01 24.94
N GLY A 396 22.89 23.91 23.93
CA GLY A 396 23.60 23.70 22.69
C GLY A 396 22.95 22.67 21.80
N TYR A 397 21.60 22.50 21.86
CA TYR A 397 20.83 21.63 20.95
C TYR A 397 20.58 22.34 19.63
N GLU A 398 20.53 21.60 18.55
CA GLU A 398 20.52 22.16 17.19
C GLU A 398 19.13 22.58 16.71
N ALA A 399 18.06 21.91 17.17
CA ALA A 399 16.73 22.19 16.68
C ALA A 399 15.61 22.03 17.72
N VAL A 400 14.52 22.72 17.48
CA VAL A 400 13.18 22.40 17.99
C VAL A 400 12.31 22.03 16.79
N ILE A 401 11.65 20.89 16.85
CA ILE A 401 10.77 20.36 15.81
C ILE A 401 9.35 20.39 16.35
N THR A 402 8.47 21.15 15.72
CA THR A 402 7.04 21.08 15.98
C THR A 402 6.39 20.11 15.02
N LEU A 403 5.40 19.35 15.48
CA LEU A 403 4.66 18.35 14.72
C LEU A 403 3.16 18.58 14.91
N SER A 404 2.40 18.78 13.83
CA SER A 404 0.97 19.01 13.92
C SER A 404 0.21 18.55 12.66
N ASN A 405 -1.11 18.77 12.67
CA ASN A 405 -1.96 18.51 11.51
C ASN A 405 -1.74 19.53 10.39
N ASP A 406 -1.29 20.73 10.70
CA ASP A 406 -1.10 21.78 9.72
C ASP A 406 0.21 21.62 8.96
N VAL A 407 0.22 22.10 7.73
CA VAL A 407 1.41 22.17 6.88
C VAL A 407 2.00 23.57 6.94
N ALA A 408 3.31 23.68 7.21
CA ALA A 408 4.00 24.95 7.21
C ALA A 408 4.04 25.59 5.81
N LEU A 409 3.77 26.89 5.76
CA LEU A 409 3.87 27.70 4.55
C LEU A 409 5.06 28.65 4.63
N GLU A 410 5.69 28.89 3.49
CA GLU A 410 6.76 29.88 3.41
C GLU A 410 6.22 31.28 3.73
N GLY A 411 6.91 31.99 4.64
CA GLY A 411 6.50 33.35 5.05
C GLY A 411 5.24 33.43 5.92
N SER A 412 4.68 32.30 6.35
CA SER A 412 3.57 32.23 7.30
C SER A 412 3.85 31.14 8.34
N PRO A 413 4.65 31.42 9.38
CA PRO A 413 4.98 30.47 10.41
C PRO A 413 3.74 30.06 11.21
N LEU A 414 3.66 28.77 11.60
CA LEU A 414 2.55 28.27 12.41
C LEU A 414 2.60 28.77 13.86
N VAL A 415 3.76 29.26 14.29
CA VAL A 415 3.98 29.78 15.63
C VAL A 415 5.05 30.88 15.60
N ASP A 416 4.78 31.99 16.28
CA ASP A 416 5.73 33.09 16.41
C ASP A 416 6.67 32.88 17.60
N VAL A 417 7.98 32.86 17.33
CA VAL A 417 9.04 32.77 18.33
C VAL A 417 10.11 33.83 18.09
N LYS A 418 10.71 34.32 19.17
CA LYS A 418 11.81 35.26 19.10
C LYS A 418 13.13 34.50 18.98
N ILE A 419 13.80 34.64 17.83
CA ILE A 419 15.12 34.05 17.60
C ILE A 419 16.17 35.10 17.81
N ASP A 420 17.01 34.94 18.86
CA ASP A 420 18.12 35.86 19.14
C ASP A 420 19.27 35.63 18.14
N GLY A 421 19.31 36.46 17.11
CA GLY A 421 20.33 36.42 16.05
C GLY A 421 21.76 36.68 16.50
N ARG A 422 21.98 37.17 17.75
CA ARG A 422 23.31 37.51 18.33
C ARG A 422 24.00 36.28 18.95
N ARG A 423 23.26 35.21 19.23
CA ARG A 423 23.83 33.99 19.82
C ARG A 423 24.73 33.25 18.80
N LYS A 424 25.91 32.81 19.29
CA LYS A 424 26.84 32.01 18.46
C LYS A 424 26.22 30.68 17.99
N HIS A 425 25.47 30.06 18.88
CA HIS A 425 24.71 28.84 18.60
C HIS A 425 23.27 29.21 18.21
N LYS A 426 22.89 28.90 16.98
CA LYS A 426 21.55 29.18 16.44
C LYS A 426 20.74 27.90 16.46
N VAL A 427 19.68 27.88 17.24
CA VAL A 427 18.69 26.80 17.26
C VAL A 427 17.76 27.00 16.07
N ALA A 428 17.55 25.96 15.30
CA ALA A 428 16.60 25.98 14.18
C ALA A 428 15.21 25.56 14.67
N LEU A 429 14.20 26.42 14.45
CA LEU A 429 12.81 25.97 14.54
C LEU A 429 12.43 25.30 13.22
N ARG A 430 11.92 24.08 13.32
CA ARG A 430 11.47 23.27 12.17
C ARG A 430 10.05 22.79 12.42
N HIS A 431 9.33 22.56 11.34
CA HIS A 431 7.99 21.99 11.41
C HIS A 431 7.91 20.74 10.54
N LEU A 432 7.13 19.76 10.99
CA LEU A 432 6.76 18.55 10.29
C LEU A 432 5.24 18.35 10.43
N SER A 433 4.56 18.10 9.34
CA SER A 433 3.13 17.76 9.39
C SER A 433 2.91 16.25 9.41
N TRP A 434 1.79 15.81 9.98
CA TRP A 434 1.38 14.39 9.89
C TRP A 434 1.20 13.94 8.44
N ALA A 435 0.81 14.84 7.53
CA ALA A 435 0.73 14.55 6.11
C ALA A 435 2.11 14.24 5.49
N GLU A 436 3.17 14.97 5.90
CA GLU A 436 4.55 14.68 5.46
C GLU A 436 5.07 13.37 6.03
N VAL A 437 4.77 13.06 7.30
CA VAL A 437 5.09 11.77 7.92
C VAL A 437 4.47 10.61 7.13
N THR A 438 3.18 10.72 6.83
CA THR A 438 2.43 9.73 6.03
C THR A 438 3.02 9.58 4.64
N HIS A 439 3.26 10.69 3.93
CA HIS A 439 3.86 10.71 2.60
C HIS A 439 5.20 9.97 2.55
N HIS A 440 6.09 10.24 3.51
CA HIS A 440 7.40 9.59 3.54
C HIS A 440 7.32 8.10 3.87
N ALA A 441 6.38 7.68 4.71
CA ALA A 441 6.14 6.27 4.98
C ALA A 441 5.59 5.54 3.74
N GLN A 442 4.62 6.15 3.03
CA GLN A 442 4.06 5.60 1.78
C GLN A 442 5.13 5.45 0.69
N LEU A 443 6.00 6.45 0.51
CA LEU A 443 7.09 6.37 -0.47
C LEU A 443 8.03 5.19 -0.19
N LEU A 444 8.41 4.98 1.08
CA LEU A 444 9.31 3.89 1.46
C LEU A 444 8.65 2.53 1.28
N ILE A 445 7.37 2.37 1.67
CA ILE A 445 6.69 1.07 1.57
C ILE A 445 6.34 0.72 0.12
N GLY A 446 5.76 1.68 -0.61
CA GLY A 446 5.16 1.41 -1.92
C GLY A 446 6.12 1.51 -3.10
N HIS A 447 7.24 2.25 -2.98
CA HIS A 447 7.99 2.67 -4.17
C HIS A 447 9.51 2.55 -4.07
N GLU A 448 10.08 2.76 -2.89
CA GLU A 448 11.53 2.81 -2.74
C GLU A 448 12.09 1.55 -2.06
N GLY A 449 11.27 0.90 -1.25
CA GLY A 449 11.66 -0.24 -0.43
C GLY A 449 12.41 0.18 0.84
N VAL A 450 12.47 -0.73 1.80
CA VAL A 450 13.22 -0.63 3.04
C VAL A 450 14.10 -1.86 3.22
N GLY A 451 15.13 -1.76 4.06
CA GLY A 451 16.20 -2.75 4.17
C GLY A 451 15.77 -4.15 4.62
N ASN A 452 14.58 -4.30 5.25
CA ASN A 452 14.05 -5.62 5.62
C ASN A 452 12.52 -5.60 5.80
N THR A 453 11.93 -6.80 5.84
CA THR A 453 10.48 -7.00 5.97
C THR A 453 9.91 -6.50 7.30
N ALA A 454 10.66 -6.59 8.39
CA ALA A 454 10.22 -6.08 9.70
C ALA A 454 10.09 -4.55 9.69
N HIS A 455 11.02 -3.84 9.03
CA HIS A 455 10.92 -2.38 8.83
C HIS A 455 9.70 -2.02 7.98
N ALA A 456 9.46 -2.77 6.88
CA ALA A 456 8.27 -2.56 6.04
C ALA A 456 6.97 -2.78 6.82
N TRP A 457 6.91 -3.84 7.62
CA TRP A 457 5.76 -4.13 8.46
C TRP A 457 5.55 -3.04 9.52
N LEU A 458 6.61 -2.59 10.20
CA LEU A 458 6.54 -1.54 11.20
C LEU A 458 6.03 -0.20 10.61
N LEU A 459 6.47 0.14 9.40
CA LEU A 459 5.94 1.31 8.68
C LEU A 459 4.48 1.12 8.26
N LYS A 460 4.05 -0.09 7.87
CA LYS A 460 2.63 -0.38 7.60
C LYS A 460 1.78 -0.17 8.86
N GLU A 461 2.22 -0.67 10.02
CA GLU A 461 1.52 -0.45 11.29
C GLU A 461 1.49 1.05 11.68
N LEU A 462 2.55 1.81 11.40
CA LEU A 462 2.54 3.27 11.56
C LEU A 462 1.47 3.91 10.66
N LEU A 463 1.40 3.55 9.37
CA LEU A 463 0.38 4.08 8.46
C LEU A 463 -1.04 3.76 8.94
N HIS A 464 -1.29 2.53 9.37
CA HIS A 464 -2.59 2.17 9.96
C HIS A 464 -2.93 3.01 11.18
N TYR A 465 -1.94 3.28 12.05
CA TYR A 465 -2.12 4.16 13.20
C TYR A 465 -2.48 5.59 12.75
N LEU A 466 -1.69 6.18 11.85
CA LEU A 466 -1.89 7.56 11.38
C LEU A 466 -3.23 7.76 10.66
N GLN A 467 -3.70 6.75 9.94
CA GLN A 467 -4.96 6.80 9.18
C GLN A 467 -6.21 6.52 10.03
N HIS A 468 -6.04 6.03 11.25
CA HIS A 468 -7.18 5.74 12.13
C HIS A 468 -7.74 7.03 12.74
N GLU A 469 -9.05 7.23 12.68
CA GLU A 469 -9.74 8.45 13.13
C GLU A 469 -9.34 8.86 14.55
N ASN A 470 -9.31 7.95 15.50
CA ASN A 470 -8.98 8.23 16.88
C ASN A 470 -7.51 8.60 17.14
N SER A 471 -6.61 8.45 16.16
CA SER A 471 -5.21 8.84 16.33
C SER A 471 -5.04 10.36 16.45
N GLY A 472 -5.93 11.11 15.81
CA GLY A 472 -5.84 12.55 15.66
C GLY A 472 -4.68 13.01 14.76
N CYS A 473 -3.98 12.07 14.08
CA CYS A 473 -2.79 12.35 13.26
C CYS A 473 -3.10 12.55 11.77
N HIS A 474 -4.35 12.83 11.45
CA HIS A 474 -4.69 13.19 10.07
C HIS A 474 -3.98 14.49 9.68
N GLY A 475 -3.83 14.73 8.38
CA GLY A 475 -3.29 16.00 7.90
C GLY A 475 -4.23 17.17 8.17
N PHE A 476 -4.15 18.21 7.34
CA PHE A 476 -4.98 19.41 7.41
C PHE A 476 -6.47 19.06 7.27
N GLN A 477 -7.29 19.45 8.25
CA GLN A 477 -8.70 19.00 8.34
C GLN A 477 -9.73 20.12 8.44
N ASN A 478 -9.31 21.39 8.55
CA ASN A 478 -10.24 22.47 8.80
C ASN A 478 -9.77 23.75 8.11
N MET A 479 -10.65 24.33 7.27
CA MET A 479 -10.42 25.60 6.57
C MET A 479 -10.40 26.83 7.49
N GLY A 480 -10.60 26.64 8.79
CA GLY A 480 -10.56 27.70 9.79
C GLY A 480 -11.88 28.44 10.00
N SER A 481 -11.83 29.41 10.94
CA SER A 481 -13.00 30.19 11.34
C SER A 481 -13.46 31.19 10.26
N ALA A 482 -12.53 31.63 9.43
CA ALA A 482 -12.83 32.58 8.34
C ALA A 482 -13.62 31.97 7.17
N TRP A 483 -13.66 30.63 7.04
CA TRP A 483 -14.32 29.94 5.92
C TRP A 483 -15.80 30.31 5.75
N VAL A 484 -16.59 30.21 6.82
CA VAL A 484 -18.04 30.47 6.76
C VAL A 484 -18.34 31.94 6.52
N PRO A 485 -17.70 32.89 7.23
CA PRO A 485 -17.90 34.34 6.94
C PRO A 485 -17.51 34.73 5.52
N VAL A 486 -16.40 34.22 4.98
CA VAL A 486 -15.97 34.54 3.61
C VAL A 486 -16.95 34.00 2.59
N ARG A 487 -17.41 32.76 2.74
CA ARG A 487 -18.44 32.22 1.83
C ARG A 487 -19.72 33.02 1.85
N ARG A 488 -20.21 33.37 3.04
CA ARG A 488 -21.39 34.26 3.13
C ARG A 488 -21.13 35.60 2.46
N GLY A 489 -19.97 36.21 2.71
CA GLY A 489 -19.63 37.50 2.07
C GLY A 489 -19.56 37.43 0.54
N ILE A 490 -19.21 36.26 -0.04
CA ILE A 490 -19.24 36.01 -1.49
C ILE A 490 -20.68 35.85 -1.96
N ASP A 491 -21.50 35.06 -1.25
CA ASP A 491 -22.90 34.83 -1.59
C ASP A 491 -23.73 36.15 -1.51
N ASP A 492 -23.47 36.98 -0.50
CA ASP A 492 -24.13 38.27 -0.23
C ASP A 492 -23.50 39.46 -1.00
N GLU A 493 -22.42 39.22 -1.77
CA GLU A 493 -21.62 40.26 -2.49
C GLU A 493 -21.07 41.36 -1.56
N THR A 494 -20.79 41.03 -0.30
CA THR A 494 -20.32 41.97 0.72
C THR A 494 -18.84 41.88 1.03
N LEU A 495 -18.13 40.90 0.44
CA LEU A 495 -16.70 40.70 0.64
C LEU A 495 -15.91 41.77 -0.13
N CYS A 496 -15.03 42.49 0.56
CA CYS A 496 -14.21 43.55 -0.01
C CYS A 496 -12.73 43.15 -0.15
N GLN A 497 -12.04 43.77 -1.10
CA GLN A 497 -10.58 43.63 -1.23
C GLN A 497 -9.89 44.09 0.07
N GLY A 498 -8.83 43.34 0.44
CA GLY A 498 -8.09 43.58 1.68
C GLY A 498 -8.75 42.99 2.94
N ASP A 499 -9.86 42.26 2.83
CA ASP A 499 -10.45 41.56 3.99
C ASP A 499 -9.46 40.53 4.55
N PRO A 500 -9.06 40.65 5.83
CA PRO A 500 -8.09 39.74 6.44
C PRO A 500 -8.57 38.28 6.49
N ARG A 501 -9.89 38.06 6.54
CA ARG A 501 -10.51 36.72 6.50
C ARG A 501 -10.30 36.04 5.16
N ALA A 502 -10.24 36.78 4.05
CA ALA A 502 -9.95 36.26 2.73
C ALA A 502 -8.48 35.72 2.69
N LEU A 503 -7.56 36.42 3.32
CA LEU A 503 -6.16 35.97 3.44
C LEU A 503 -6.05 34.67 4.25
N GLU A 504 -6.76 34.52 5.36
CA GLU A 504 -6.82 33.28 6.15
C GLU A 504 -7.34 32.09 5.34
N VAL A 505 -8.39 32.33 4.51
CA VAL A 505 -8.93 31.29 3.61
C VAL A 505 -7.92 30.90 2.54
N VAL A 506 -7.18 31.85 1.97
CA VAL A 506 -6.11 31.57 0.99
C VAL A 506 -4.97 30.78 1.61
N GLU A 507 -4.55 31.10 2.83
CA GLU A 507 -3.53 30.31 3.54
C GLU A 507 -4.01 28.87 3.79
N SER A 508 -5.28 28.71 4.21
CA SER A 508 -5.89 27.40 4.40
C SER A 508 -5.99 26.61 3.10
N TRP A 509 -6.29 27.28 1.98
CA TRP A 509 -6.27 26.71 0.64
C TRP A 509 -4.85 26.22 0.24
N GLU A 510 -3.82 27.01 0.46
CA GLU A 510 -2.43 26.60 0.18
C GLU A 510 -2.01 25.38 1.03
N ARG A 511 -2.42 25.32 2.32
CA ARG A 511 -2.18 24.13 3.18
C ARG A 511 -2.89 22.90 2.63
N LEU A 512 -4.14 23.02 2.22
CA LEU A 512 -4.91 21.95 1.60
C LEU A 512 -4.24 21.45 0.31
N ILE A 513 -3.88 22.34 -0.59
CA ILE A 513 -3.21 21.99 -1.85
C ILE A 513 -1.86 21.29 -1.59
N ARG A 514 -1.11 21.73 -0.59
CA ARG A 514 0.12 21.07 -0.19
C ARG A 514 -0.14 19.65 0.31
N GLN A 515 -1.16 19.45 1.14
CA GLN A 515 -1.57 18.12 1.60
C GLN A 515 -1.99 17.21 0.45
N VAL A 516 -2.85 17.69 -0.45
CA VAL A 516 -3.27 16.94 -1.66
C VAL A 516 -2.06 16.54 -2.50
N SER A 517 -1.08 17.44 -2.64
CA SER A 517 0.18 17.13 -3.35
C SER A 517 0.98 16.02 -2.66
N LEU A 518 1.05 16.02 -1.32
CA LEU A 518 1.73 15.00 -0.55
C LEU A 518 1.03 13.64 -0.66
N GLY A 519 -0.32 13.62 -0.53
CA GLY A 519 -1.13 12.42 -0.69
C GLY A 519 -0.94 11.80 -2.07
N LEU A 520 -1.20 12.58 -3.13
CA LEU A 520 -1.03 12.12 -4.50
C LEU A 520 0.42 11.67 -4.80
N GLY A 521 1.42 12.39 -4.27
CA GLY A 521 2.82 12.02 -4.43
C GLY A 521 3.20 10.72 -3.73
N GLY A 522 2.61 10.46 -2.55
CA GLY A 522 2.76 9.20 -1.82
C GLY A 522 2.19 8.00 -2.58
N ASP A 523 0.98 8.16 -3.12
CA ASP A 523 0.30 7.12 -3.90
C ASP A 523 1.01 6.81 -5.22
N LEU A 524 1.57 7.83 -5.87
CA LEU A 524 2.22 7.67 -7.17
C LEU A 524 3.72 7.33 -7.11
N GLY A 525 4.35 7.48 -5.96
CA GLY A 525 5.82 7.38 -5.87
C GLY A 525 6.55 8.43 -6.70
N GLN A 526 5.87 9.54 -7.01
CA GLN A 526 6.38 10.60 -7.86
C GLN A 526 6.35 11.94 -7.13
N LYS A 527 7.21 12.85 -7.56
CA LYS A 527 7.22 14.19 -7.00
C LYS A 527 6.04 14.99 -7.53
N VAL A 528 5.13 15.37 -6.65
CA VAL A 528 4.00 16.27 -6.92
C VAL A 528 4.25 17.57 -6.16
N LEU A 529 4.24 18.70 -6.86
CA LEU A 529 4.52 20.00 -6.26
C LEU A 529 3.48 21.02 -6.69
N PRO A 530 2.99 21.86 -5.76
CA PRO A 530 2.26 23.07 -6.13
C PRO A 530 3.13 23.96 -7.00
N VAL A 531 2.56 24.48 -8.08
CA VAL A 531 3.20 25.46 -8.96
C VAL A 531 2.96 26.85 -8.43
N GLN A 532 4.00 27.56 -8.10
CA GLN A 532 3.92 28.96 -7.70
C GLN A 532 4.26 29.83 -8.91
N ARG A 533 3.23 30.44 -9.53
CA ARG A 533 3.42 31.40 -10.61
C ARG A 533 3.82 32.77 -10.04
N ALA A 534 5.06 32.90 -9.58
CA ALA A 534 5.59 34.17 -9.10
C ALA A 534 6.95 34.45 -9.75
N ARG A 535 7.30 35.74 -9.86
CA ARG A 535 8.67 36.12 -10.27
C ARG A 535 9.66 35.59 -9.23
N ARG A 536 10.84 35.17 -9.64
CA ARG A 536 11.90 34.70 -8.74
C ARG A 536 12.21 35.80 -7.71
N GLY A 537 12.01 35.49 -6.41
CA GLY A 537 12.19 36.43 -5.30
C GLY A 537 10.95 37.26 -4.94
N ALA A 538 9.77 36.95 -5.47
CA ALA A 538 8.53 37.58 -5.02
C ALA A 538 8.21 37.14 -3.59
N ASP A 539 7.73 38.09 -2.77
CA ASP A 539 7.32 37.86 -1.41
C ASP A 539 6.08 36.93 -1.39
N PRO A 540 6.13 35.79 -0.65
CA PRO A 540 4.98 34.91 -0.47
C PRO A 540 3.75 35.63 0.10
N ALA A 541 3.92 36.61 0.97
CA ALA A 541 2.84 37.41 1.55
C ALA A 541 2.13 38.25 0.51
N GLU A 542 2.87 38.92 -0.40
CA GLU A 542 2.26 39.69 -1.52
C GLU A 542 1.51 38.79 -2.49
N ARG A 543 2.00 37.57 -2.71
CA ARG A 543 1.31 36.59 -3.57
C ARG A 543 -0.04 36.21 -2.96
N ARG A 544 -0.08 35.88 -1.65
CA ARG A 544 -1.32 35.52 -0.95
C ARG A 544 -2.29 36.69 -0.90
N ALA A 545 -1.81 37.93 -0.68
CA ALA A 545 -2.66 39.12 -0.71
C ALA A 545 -3.37 39.26 -2.08
N ARG A 546 -2.64 39.07 -3.18
CA ARG A 546 -3.25 39.10 -4.52
C ARG A 546 -4.26 37.96 -4.73
N MET A 547 -4.00 36.77 -4.22
CA MET A 547 -4.97 35.67 -4.27
C MET A 547 -6.22 35.97 -3.42
N ALA A 548 -6.05 36.64 -2.28
CA ALA A 548 -7.16 37.06 -1.44
C ALA A 548 -8.00 38.13 -2.14
N ASP A 549 -7.38 39.09 -2.82
CA ASP A 549 -8.09 40.10 -3.64
C ASP A 549 -8.85 39.47 -4.80
N GLN A 550 -8.26 38.46 -5.46
CA GLN A 550 -8.94 37.67 -6.50
C GLN A 550 -10.13 36.90 -5.93
N LEU A 551 -9.95 36.26 -4.76
CA LEU A 551 -11.06 35.58 -4.06
C LEU A 551 -12.23 36.54 -3.77
N CYS A 552 -11.93 37.76 -3.29
CA CYS A 552 -12.95 38.79 -3.05
C CYS A 552 -13.65 39.19 -4.34
N ALA A 553 -12.93 39.40 -5.45
CA ALA A 553 -13.47 39.85 -6.70
C ALA A 553 -14.28 38.78 -7.46
N GLU A 554 -13.74 37.55 -7.53
CA GLU A 554 -14.24 36.48 -8.38
C GLU A 554 -14.93 35.32 -7.63
N GLY A 555 -14.73 35.22 -6.32
CA GLY A 555 -15.21 34.07 -5.52
C GLY A 555 -14.50 32.77 -5.86
N LYS A 556 -13.26 32.81 -6.35
CA LYS A 556 -12.51 31.64 -6.81
C LYS A 556 -11.21 31.42 -6.06
N LEU A 557 -10.92 30.15 -5.82
CA LEU A 557 -9.60 29.66 -5.36
C LEU A 557 -9.01 28.80 -6.45
N GLU A 558 -7.77 29.07 -6.85
CA GLU A 558 -7.09 28.34 -7.92
C GLU A 558 -5.71 27.85 -7.46
N ALA A 559 -5.34 26.68 -7.95
CA ALA A 559 -4.02 26.11 -7.72
C ALA A 559 -3.60 25.23 -8.91
N GLU A 560 -2.32 25.01 -9.03
CA GLU A 560 -1.72 24.16 -10.06
C GLU A 560 -0.74 23.16 -9.43
N LEU A 561 -0.79 21.91 -9.89
CA LEU A 561 0.05 20.82 -9.44
C LEU A 561 0.91 20.32 -10.60
N ARG A 562 2.23 20.34 -10.41
CA ARG A 562 3.17 19.71 -11.34
C ARG A 562 3.46 18.30 -10.88
N ILE A 563 3.09 17.34 -11.72
CA ILE A 563 3.32 15.92 -11.50
C ILE A 563 4.45 15.49 -12.44
N GLU A 564 5.48 14.84 -11.90
CA GLU A 564 6.62 14.40 -12.72
C GLU A 564 6.16 13.31 -13.71
N GLY A 565 6.46 13.50 -15.01
CA GLY A 565 6.10 12.54 -16.07
C GLY A 565 4.78 12.81 -16.78
N THR A 566 3.98 13.81 -16.35
CA THR A 566 2.76 14.21 -17.05
C THR A 566 3.04 15.25 -18.14
N PRO A 567 2.25 15.30 -19.22
CA PRO A 567 2.47 16.24 -20.33
C PRO A 567 2.09 17.70 -19.98
N GLY A 568 1.37 17.94 -18.91
CA GLY A 568 0.89 19.24 -18.49
C GLY A 568 0.86 19.42 -16.97
N VAL A 569 0.36 20.58 -16.56
CA VAL A 569 0.11 20.92 -15.15
C VAL A 569 -1.36 20.64 -14.85
N LEU A 570 -1.63 19.96 -13.74
CA LEU A 570 -2.99 19.73 -13.26
C LEU A 570 -3.46 20.98 -12.53
N ALA A 571 -4.47 21.66 -13.09
CA ALA A 571 -5.11 22.82 -12.47
C ALA A 571 -6.31 22.38 -11.63
N VAL A 572 -6.44 22.97 -10.44
CA VAL A 572 -7.54 22.76 -9.50
C VAL A 572 -8.17 24.11 -9.19
N GLY A 573 -9.46 24.25 -9.44
CA GLY A 573 -10.21 25.49 -9.16
C GLY A 573 -11.46 25.20 -8.35
N ALA A 574 -11.70 26.00 -7.32
CA ALA A 574 -12.94 26.02 -6.56
C ALA A 574 -13.66 27.34 -6.80
N ASP A 575 -14.84 27.26 -7.38
CA ASP A 575 -15.73 28.39 -7.56
C ASP A 575 -16.77 28.40 -6.43
N LEU A 576 -16.58 29.29 -5.47
CA LEU A 576 -17.38 29.37 -4.26
C LEU A 576 -18.79 29.95 -4.52
N ARG A 577 -18.97 30.73 -5.59
CA ARG A 577 -20.27 31.26 -5.99
C ARG A 577 -21.18 30.18 -6.56
N THR A 578 -20.61 29.31 -7.41
CA THR A 578 -21.39 28.23 -8.06
C THR A 578 -21.35 26.91 -7.29
N GLY A 579 -20.56 26.82 -6.25
CA GLY A 579 -20.36 25.58 -5.49
C GLY A 579 -19.75 24.43 -6.31
N ARG A 580 -18.83 24.74 -7.24
CA ARG A 580 -18.24 23.76 -8.15
C ARG A 580 -16.73 23.69 -8.05
N LEU A 581 -16.23 22.47 -8.10
CA LEU A 581 -14.80 22.15 -8.28
C LEU A 581 -14.54 21.83 -9.75
N ARG A 582 -13.45 22.37 -10.26
CA ARG A 582 -12.95 22.12 -11.62
C ARG A 582 -11.53 21.56 -11.52
N THR A 583 -11.29 20.42 -12.14
CA THR A 583 -9.95 19.88 -12.34
C THR A 583 -9.66 19.81 -13.83
N SER A 584 -8.50 20.28 -14.25
CA SER A 584 -8.16 20.31 -15.68
C SER A 584 -6.66 20.10 -15.94
N VAL A 585 -6.34 19.66 -17.16
CA VAL A 585 -4.99 19.56 -17.68
C VAL A 585 -4.95 20.01 -19.13
N GLU A 586 -3.92 20.75 -19.50
CA GLU A 586 -3.65 21.12 -20.87
C GLU A 586 -2.60 20.19 -21.49
N VAL A 587 -2.94 19.63 -22.63
CA VAL A 587 -2.06 18.74 -23.41
C VAL A 587 -1.66 19.48 -24.66
N PRO A 588 -0.37 19.74 -24.89
CA PRO A 588 0.08 20.43 -26.09
C PRO A 588 -0.21 19.58 -27.35
N ALA A 589 -0.50 20.27 -28.45
CA ALA A 589 -0.64 19.61 -29.74
C ALA A 589 0.68 18.93 -30.14
N PRO A 590 0.64 17.77 -30.80
CA PRO A 590 1.83 17.14 -31.34
C PRO A 590 2.54 18.05 -32.37
N GLU A 591 3.87 18.00 -32.43
CA GLU A 591 4.64 18.79 -33.40
C GLU A 591 4.42 18.35 -34.86
N GLN A 592 3.99 17.11 -35.08
CA GLN A 592 3.81 16.52 -36.39
C GLN A 592 2.44 15.84 -36.55
N GLY A 593 1.93 15.83 -37.75
CA GLY A 593 0.66 15.17 -38.10
C GLY A 593 -0.49 16.16 -38.36
N TYR A 594 -1.65 15.60 -38.68
CA TYR A 594 -2.85 16.38 -39.00
C TYR A 594 -3.78 16.54 -37.80
N PRO A 595 -4.47 17.69 -37.64
CA PRO A 595 -5.37 17.94 -36.53
C PRO A 595 -6.40 16.84 -36.25
N LEU A 596 -7.03 16.30 -37.29
CA LEU A 596 -7.98 15.19 -37.14
C LEU A 596 -7.34 13.93 -36.56
N THR A 597 -6.10 13.65 -36.92
CA THR A 597 -5.34 12.52 -36.38
C THR A 597 -5.04 12.74 -34.90
N TRP A 598 -4.72 13.98 -34.50
CA TRP A 598 -4.50 14.34 -33.09
C TRP A 598 -5.77 14.15 -32.25
N ALA A 599 -6.93 14.67 -32.73
CA ALA A 599 -8.23 14.51 -32.09
C ALA A 599 -8.61 13.03 -31.91
N LYS A 600 -8.53 12.23 -33.00
CA LYS A 600 -8.78 10.78 -32.95
C LYS A 600 -7.87 10.03 -31.99
N ARG A 601 -6.58 10.40 -31.95
CA ARG A 601 -5.59 9.79 -31.05
C ARG A 601 -5.88 10.14 -29.58
N LEU A 602 -6.25 11.40 -29.31
CA LEU A 602 -6.62 11.86 -27.96
C LEU A 602 -7.85 11.11 -27.46
N VAL A 603 -8.95 11.10 -28.25
CA VAL A 603 -10.20 10.42 -27.90
C VAL A 603 -9.97 8.92 -27.67
N ARG A 604 -9.12 8.26 -28.46
CA ARG A 604 -8.75 6.85 -28.27
C ARG A 604 -7.99 6.61 -26.97
N ARG A 605 -7.07 7.52 -26.61
CA ARG A 605 -6.33 7.43 -25.34
C ARG A 605 -7.24 7.59 -24.13
N LEU A 606 -8.33 8.32 -24.28
CA LEU A 606 -9.33 8.60 -23.26
C LEU A 606 -10.53 7.64 -23.33
N ALA A 607 -10.38 6.46 -23.94
CA ALA A 607 -11.48 5.51 -24.11
C ALA A 607 -12.14 5.12 -22.77
N GLU A 608 -11.34 4.96 -21.72
CA GLU A 608 -11.79 4.59 -20.37
C GLU A 608 -12.11 5.82 -19.47
N ALA A 609 -11.86 7.03 -19.95
CA ALA A 609 -12.16 8.25 -19.19
C ALA A 609 -13.67 8.48 -19.07
N PRO A 610 -14.15 9.24 -18.05
CA PRO A 610 -15.56 9.52 -17.83
C PRO A 610 -16.23 10.17 -19.04
N ALA A 611 -17.48 9.81 -19.33
CA ALA A 611 -18.26 10.31 -20.45
C ALA A 611 -18.52 11.84 -20.37
N ASP A 612 -18.61 12.37 -19.18
CA ASP A 612 -18.79 13.79 -18.84
C ASP A 612 -17.50 14.63 -18.88
N LEU A 613 -16.37 14.02 -19.25
CA LEU A 613 -15.12 14.76 -19.46
C LEU A 613 -15.28 15.76 -20.60
N HIS A 614 -15.10 17.02 -20.29
CA HIS A 614 -15.08 18.10 -21.30
C HIS A 614 -13.70 18.17 -21.97
N VAL A 615 -13.70 18.18 -23.29
CA VAL A 615 -12.52 18.39 -24.12
C VAL A 615 -12.71 19.67 -24.91
N GLU A 616 -11.79 20.60 -24.79
CA GLU A 616 -11.76 21.89 -25.50
C GLU A 616 -10.47 21.95 -26.32
N THR A 617 -10.60 22.39 -27.57
CA THR A 617 -9.44 22.66 -28.41
C THR A 617 -8.88 24.05 -28.12
N LEU A 618 -7.60 24.16 -27.85
CA LEU A 618 -6.89 25.41 -27.67
C LEU A 618 -6.37 25.88 -29.02
N VAL A 619 -6.72 27.09 -29.42
CA VAL A 619 -6.32 27.69 -30.69
C VAL A 619 -5.47 28.95 -30.47
N GLU A 620 -4.62 29.24 -31.43
CA GLU A 620 -3.75 30.41 -31.37
C GLU A 620 -4.58 31.71 -31.49
N GLU A 621 -4.29 32.67 -30.63
CA GLU A 621 -4.94 34.00 -30.59
C GLU A 621 -6.44 34.04 -30.24
N GLU A 622 -7.09 32.93 -29.90
CA GLU A 622 -8.47 32.88 -29.51
C GLU A 622 -8.66 32.49 -28.03
N THR A 623 -9.67 33.03 -27.37
CA THR A 623 -10.00 32.76 -25.96
C THR A 623 -10.68 31.39 -25.73
N GLY A 624 -11.08 30.69 -26.79
CA GLY A 624 -11.70 29.36 -26.73
C GLY A 624 -11.93 28.76 -28.10
N GLY A 625 -11.79 27.47 -28.24
CA GLY A 625 -12.03 26.69 -29.44
C GLY A 625 -13.25 25.76 -29.33
N PRO A 626 -13.44 24.88 -30.31
CA PRO A 626 -14.46 23.85 -30.27
C PRO A 626 -14.36 22.98 -29.01
N ARG A 627 -15.50 22.69 -28.40
CA ARG A 627 -15.55 21.91 -27.15
C ARG A 627 -16.75 20.95 -27.12
N GLY A 628 -16.59 19.83 -26.45
CA GLY A 628 -17.67 18.87 -26.25
C GLY A 628 -17.38 17.94 -25.07
N THR A 629 -18.39 17.18 -24.66
CA THR A 629 -18.21 16.07 -23.73
C THR A 629 -17.59 14.86 -24.47
N LEU A 630 -16.81 14.09 -23.77
CA LEU A 630 -16.16 12.90 -24.36
C LEU A 630 -17.20 11.91 -24.95
N GLU A 631 -18.38 11.80 -24.34
CA GLU A 631 -19.50 11.02 -24.87
C GLU A 631 -19.85 11.40 -26.31
N LYS A 632 -19.95 12.70 -26.61
CA LYS A 632 -20.25 13.22 -27.94
C LYS A 632 -19.07 13.14 -28.89
N LEU A 633 -17.87 13.26 -28.39
CA LEU A 633 -16.63 13.26 -29.18
C LEU A 633 -16.14 11.86 -29.54
N ARG A 634 -16.54 10.80 -28.83
CA ARG A 634 -16.18 9.42 -29.17
C ARG A 634 -16.63 9.01 -30.56
N PRO A 635 -17.90 9.22 -30.97
CA PRO A 635 -18.34 8.94 -32.33
C PRO A 635 -17.79 9.93 -33.37
N GLU A 636 -17.67 11.21 -33.02
CA GLU A 636 -17.28 12.28 -33.96
C GLU A 636 -16.13 13.15 -33.43
N PRO A 637 -14.88 12.65 -33.42
CA PRO A 637 -13.72 13.44 -32.96
C PRO A 637 -13.44 14.70 -33.83
N ALA A 638 -14.04 14.80 -35.04
CA ALA A 638 -13.89 15.94 -35.92
C ALA A 638 -14.55 17.21 -35.36
N ASP A 639 -15.51 17.10 -34.42
CA ASP A 639 -16.11 18.23 -33.72
C ASP A 639 -15.11 19.04 -32.89
N LEU A 640 -13.89 18.51 -32.62
CA LEU A 640 -12.80 19.24 -32.00
C LEU A 640 -12.02 20.13 -32.99
N LEU A 641 -12.32 20.09 -34.29
CA LEU A 641 -11.59 20.88 -35.25
C LEU A 641 -12.20 22.30 -35.39
N PRO A 642 -11.37 23.36 -35.35
CA PRO A 642 -11.84 24.72 -35.59
C PRO A 642 -12.34 24.88 -37.04
N ARG A 643 -13.56 25.40 -37.22
CA ARG A 643 -14.20 25.57 -38.54
C ARG A 643 -13.52 26.64 -39.41
N ASN A 644 -12.83 27.56 -38.76
CA ASN A 644 -12.09 28.66 -39.43
C ASN A 644 -10.67 28.30 -39.81
N GLY A 645 -10.23 27.06 -39.56
CA GLY A 645 -8.87 26.61 -39.85
C GLY A 645 -7.81 27.17 -38.91
N ALA A 646 -8.22 27.77 -37.77
CA ALA A 646 -7.27 28.30 -36.78
C ALA A 646 -6.28 27.21 -36.29
N ARG A 647 -5.03 27.63 -36.02
CA ARG A 647 -3.97 26.71 -35.58
C ARG A 647 -4.26 26.18 -34.18
N ILE A 648 -4.27 24.86 -34.04
CA ILE A 648 -4.45 24.19 -32.76
C ILE A 648 -3.11 24.20 -32.01
N THR A 649 -3.12 24.71 -30.78
CA THR A 649 -1.97 24.74 -29.86
C THR A 649 -2.01 23.58 -28.86
N GLY A 650 -3.20 23.05 -28.56
CA GLY A 650 -3.39 21.97 -27.60
C GLY A 650 -4.83 21.61 -27.37
N PHE A 651 -5.03 20.81 -26.32
CA PHE A 651 -6.37 20.43 -25.85
C PHE A 651 -6.42 20.59 -24.33
N ARG A 652 -7.52 21.18 -23.82
CA ARG A 652 -7.82 21.25 -22.40
C ARG A 652 -8.85 20.19 -22.05
N LEU A 653 -8.52 19.36 -21.07
CA LEU A 653 -9.39 18.31 -20.52
C LEU A 653 -9.89 18.76 -19.17
N THR A 654 -11.21 18.74 -18.93
CA THR A 654 -11.81 19.30 -17.71
C THR A 654 -12.89 18.37 -17.15
N LEU A 655 -12.80 18.03 -15.86
CA LEU A 655 -13.91 17.47 -15.08
C LEU A 655 -14.46 18.53 -14.11
N VAL A 656 -15.78 18.51 -13.92
CA VAL A 656 -16.47 19.35 -12.96
C VAL A 656 -17.22 18.48 -11.96
N LYS A 657 -17.10 18.81 -10.67
CA LYS A 657 -17.79 18.12 -9.56
C LYS A 657 -18.45 19.15 -8.64
N GLY A 658 -19.52 18.77 -7.96
CA GLY A 658 -20.06 19.56 -6.85
C GLY A 658 -19.05 19.72 -5.72
N MET A 659 -19.00 20.86 -5.10
CA MET A 659 -18.12 21.20 -3.98
C MET A 659 -18.82 20.92 -2.65
N GLY A 660 -18.09 20.34 -1.70
CA GLY A 660 -18.56 20.24 -0.32
C GLY A 660 -18.68 21.61 0.35
N SER A 661 -19.68 21.79 1.20
CA SER A 661 -19.96 23.07 1.85
C SER A 661 -19.32 23.24 3.23
N GLY A 662 -19.08 22.13 3.95
CA GLY A 662 -18.51 22.14 5.29
C GLY A 662 -17.03 22.54 5.31
N ARG A 663 -16.57 23.21 6.37
CA ARG A 663 -15.18 23.64 6.54
C ARG A 663 -14.19 22.52 6.82
N GLY A 664 -14.69 21.33 7.14
CA GLY A 664 -13.90 20.19 7.59
C GLY A 664 -13.69 19.12 6.53
N ASN A 665 -13.16 17.97 6.99
CA ASN A 665 -12.85 16.81 6.16
C ASN A 665 -13.94 15.71 6.22
N ALA A 666 -15.15 16.04 6.70
CA ALA A 666 -16.29 15.14 6.65
C ALA A 666 -16.68 14.82 5.20
N GLU A 667 -17.48 13.81 4.98
CA GLU A 667 -17.88 13.33 3.64
C GLU A 667 -18.50 14.45 2.76
N SER A 668 -19.26 15.36 3.38
CA SER A 668 -19.81 16.58 2.74
C SER A 668 -18.89 17.79 2.85
N GLY A 669 -17.65 17.63 3.32
CA GLY A 669 -16.70 18.70 3.57
C GLY A 669 -15.97 19.17 2.32
N PHE A 670 -15.55 20.45 2.35
CA PHE A 670 -14.78 21.06 1.26
C PHE A 670 -13.45 20.35 1.03
N ILE A 671 -12.69 20.07 2.11
CA ILE A 671 -11.36 19.46 2.04
C ILE A 671 -11.43 18.12 1.32
N ARG A 672 -12.34 17.22 1.74
CA ARG A 672 -12.52 15.93 1.11
C ARG A 672 -12.97 16.03 -0.34
N SER A 673 -13.86 16.98 -0.64
CA SER A 673 -14.34 17.15 -2.01
C SER A 673 -13.22 17.57 -2.98
N VAL A 674 -12.22 18.34 -2.53
CA VAL A 674 -11.04 18.74 -3.31
C VAL A 674 -10.10 17.54 -3.51
N ASP A 675 -9.81 16.80 -2.46
CA ASP A 675 -8.96 15.60 -2.52
C ASP A 675 -9.55 14.56 -3.49
N ASP A 676 -10.82 14.21 -3.32
CA ASP A 676 -11.54 13.30 -4.21
C ASP A 676 -11.57 13.77 -5.67
N ALA A 677 -11.72 15.09 -5.91
CA ALA A 677 -11.73 15.64 -7.27
C ALA A 677 -10.38 15.45 -7.95
N VAL A 678 -9.28 15.70 -7.24
CA VAL A 678 -7.91 15.56 -7.75
C VAL A 678 -7.58 14.09 -7.98
N GLN A 679 -7.86 13.20 -7.02
CA GLN A 679 -7.62 11.77 -7.14
C GLN A 679 -8.42 11.16 -8.29
N ARG A 680 -9.71 11.47 -8.38
CA ARG A 680 -10.57 11.02 -9.49
C ARG A 680 -10.02 11.48 -10.83
N PHE A 681 -9.70 12.77 -10.97
CA PHE A 681 -9.20 13.32 -12.23
C PHE A 681 -7.88 12.69 -12.65
N TYR A 682 -6.95 12.52 -11.69
CA TYR A 682 -5.70 11.84 -12.00
C TYR A 682 -5.96 10.39 -12.44
N GLY A 683 -6.68 9.61 -11.64
CA GLY A 683 -6.91 8.17 -11.89
C GLY A 683 -7.70 7.89 -13.16
N THR A 684 -8.62 8.79 -13.59
CA THR A 684 -9.49 8.55 -14.73
C THR A 684 -9.09 9.31 -16.00
N VAL A 685 -8.24 10.33 -15.91
CA VAL A 685 -7.85 11.17 -17.06
C VAL A 685 -6.33 11.23 -17.22
N VAL A 686 -5.62 11.72 -16.19
CA VAL A 686 -4.18 12.01 -16.33
C VAL A 686 -3.35 10.75 -16.54
N VAL A 687 -3.68 9.65 -15.89
CA VAL A 687 -3.01 8.34 -16.05
C VAL A 687 -2.97 7.89 -17.51
N HIS A 688 -4.01 8.18 -18.30
CA HIS A 688 -4.09 7.83 -19.73
C HIS A 688 -3.24 8.76 -20.62
N LEU A 689 -2.81 9.91 -20.10
CA LEU A 689 -1.98 10.90 -20.81
C LEU A 689 -0.49 10.71 -20.57
N GLU A 690 -0.09 9.91 -19.60
CA GLU A 690 1.32 9.64 -19.32
C GLU A 690 2.01 9.03 -20.55
N ARG A 691 3.22 9.51 -20.85
CA ARG A 691 4.01 8.90 -21.92
C ARG A 691 4.44 7.51 -21.48
N PRO A 692 4.23 6.46 -22.29
CA PRO A 692 4.84 5.17 -21.99
C PRO A 692 6.35 5.36 -21.90
N ALA A 693 6.95 4.79 -20.84
CA ALA A 693 8.41 4.83 -20.69
C ALA A 693 9.08 4.31 -21.99
N PRO A 694 10.15 4.97 -22.50
CA PRO A 694 10.79 4.51 -23.72
C PRO A 694 11.24 3.05 -23.51
N ARG A 695 10.76 2.14 -24.38
CA ARG A 695 11.23 0.75 -24.41
C ARG A 695 12.74 0.79 -24.55
N ARG A 696 13.48 0.23 -23.58
CA ARG A 696 14.90 -0.08 -23.75
C ARG A 696 15.00 -1.01 -24.96
N VAL A 697 15.57 -0.50 -26.04
CA VAL A 697 16.08 -1.34 -27.12
C VAL A 697 17.23 -2.14 -26.49
N PRO A 698 17.23 -3.48 -26.51
CA PRO A 698 18.37 -4.26 -26.09
C PRO A 698 19.57 -3.77 -26.91
N ALA A 699 20.68 -3.48 -26.24
CA ALA A 699 21.93 -3.17 -26.94
C ALA A 699 22.24 -4.37 -27.85
N ALA A 700 22.34 -4.12 -29.15
CA ALA A 700 22.78 -5.13 -30.09
C ALA A 700 24.14 -5.64 -29.60
N GLU A 701 24.23 -6.93 -29.32
CA GLU A 701 25.50 -7.62 -29.05
C GLU A 701 26.42 -7.35 -30.24
N GLY A 702 27.51 -6.66 -29.96
CA GLY A 702 28.52 -6.35 -30.96
C GLY A 702 29.06 -7.64 -31.56
N ALA A 703 28.87 -7.80 -32.85
CA ALA A 703 29.52 -8.82 -33.65
C ALA A 703 31.04 -8.74 -33.41
N VAL A 704 31.57 -9.78 -32.80
CA VAL A 704 33.01 -10.04 -32.79
C VAL A 704 33.36 -10.47 -34.22
N THR A 705 33.98 -9.58 -34.97
CA THR A 705 34.71 -9.96 -36.19
C THR A 705 36.19 -10.12 -35.87
N GLY A 706 36.69 -11.28 -36.18
CA GLY A 706 38.00 -11.83 -36.48
C GLY A 706 39.29 -11.18 -36.01
#